data_24cd76826032d0d0b6b1e59590fd531e
#
_entry.id   24cd76826032d0d0b6b1e59590fd531e
#
_cell.length_a   1.000
_cell.length_b   1.000
_cell.length_c   1.000
_cell.angle_alpha   90.00
_cell.angle_beta   90.00
_cell.angle_gamma   90.00
#
_symmetry.space_group_name_H-M   'P 1'
#
loop_
_entity.id
_entity.type
_entity.pdbx_description
1 polymer ?
#
loop_
_entity_poly.entity_id
_entity_poly.type
_entity_poly.pdbx_seq_one_letter_code
_entity_poly.pdbx_strand_id
1 'polypeptide(L)'
;MGEPPPKLRAAAATSWPELLAPFDLSRLRSTLSSRPLTPHRLGRLLALPLSPATSLLLLQWYAASHPVLSSHPLRPLLAAADADPERALSLLESLPPSRHPPLRETLLLPLLCSLPPGRALHLLDQLPSRFAVSPSFRSYNTVLAALARANCHADVLALYRRMVHRDRIPPSTFTFGVAARALCRLGRADEALAMLRSMARHGCVPDVVLYQTVIHALCEQGEVAEATTLLDEMFLMGCSADVNTFNDIVHGLCMLGRLRDAARLVDRMMIRGCVPNTMTYGFLIQGLCRARQVDEARTMLGRVPELNVVLFNTVIGGCLLDGKLTEATELYEIMGSKGCPPDAHTYSILIHGLCKLGRPGSAMRLLREMEDKGCAPNVVTYTILLHAFCRNGMWDDMRATLKLMLANGLSLNSQGYNGMIYAVCKEGRMDDAMTLMQEMKSEGCKPDICTYNTIIYHLCNNGQIEEAVYLFENLVDEGVVANRITYNTLIHALLCKGGLQDAIRLANEMVLHGCSLDVVSYNGLIKALCKDGNVDQSMVLLAEMIEKGIKPNNISYNLLISELCKTRRVRDALELSKEMLNQGLTPDIVTYNTLINGLCKMGWMHAALNLLEKLHSENVHADTITYNILISWHCKARLLNDANMLLNRAVTVGITPNERTWGIMVQNFVRHPLNFLSDEVKGH
;
A
#
# COMPACT_ATOMS: atom_id res chain seq x y z
N MET A 1 -13.59 -48.39 40.93
CA MET A 1 -14.29 -47.28 41.55
C MET A 1 -14.52 -47.60 42.99
N GLY A 2 -13.65 -47.12 43.90
CA GLY A 2 -13.75 -47.33 45.34
C GLY A 2 -13.76 -45.92 45.98
N GLU A 3 -14.85 -45.63 46.69
CA GLU A 3 -14.92 -44.40 47.51
C GLU A 3 -13.84 -44.41 48.59
N PRO A 4 -13.18 -43.26 48.85
CA PRO A 4 -12.18 -43.17 49.93
C PRO A 4 -12.87 -43.23 51.30
N PRO A 5 -12.19 -43.80 52.32
CA PRO A 5 -12.78 -44.09 53.61
C PRO A 5 -13.18 -42.79 54.37
N PRO A 6 -14.26 -42.86 55.16
CA PRO A 6 -14.92 -41.68 55.76
C PRO A 6 -14.09 -40.90 56.79
N LYS A 7 -12.95 -41.36 57.21
CA LYS A 7 -12.07 -40.67 58.15
C LYS A 7 -11.23 -39.54 57.55
N LEU A 8 -11.16 -39.43 56.21
CA LEU A 8 -10.46 -38.32 55.52
C LEU A 8 -11.42 -37.16 55.16
N ARG A 9 -12.74 -37.38 55.18
CA ARG A 9 -13.77 -36.34 54.94
C ARG A 9 -13.97 -35.41 56.18
N ALA A 10 -13.79 -35.91 57.39
CA ALA A 10 -14.03 -35.12 58.59
C ALA A 10 -12.88 -34.16 58.98
N ALA A 11 -11.67 -34.40 58.46
CA ALA A 11 -10.52 -33.50 58.76
C ALA A 11 -10.31 -32.39 57.73
N ALA A 12 -11.02 -32.46 56.58
CA ALA A 12 -10.92 -31.47 55.50
C ALA A 12 -12.04 -30.43 55.52
N ALA A 13 -13.12 -30.68 56.28
CA ALA A 13 -14.36 -29.87 56.16
C ALA A 13 -14.51 -28.76 57.23
N THR A 14 -13.68 -28.69 58.25
CA THR A 14 -13.94 -27.81 59.40
C THR A 14 -13.00 -26.64 59.63
N SER A 15 -12.06 -26.33 58.73
CA SER A 15 -11.11 -25.24 59.01
C SER A 15 -10.74 -24.33 57.81
N TRP A 16 -11.26 -24.53 56.63
CA TRP A 16 -10.85 -23.78 55.45
C TRP A 16 -11.71 -22.58 55.06
N PRO A 17 -13.04 -22.52 55.31
CA PRO A 17 -13.86 -21.34 55.01
C PRO A 17 -13.55 -20.15 55.95
N GLU A 18 -13.06 -20.38 57.16
CA GLU A 18 -12.74 -19.29 58.12
C GLU A 18 -11.42 -18.56 57.82
N LEU A 19 -10.55 -19.12 56.97
CA LEU A 19 -9.33 -18.48 56.47
C LEU A 19 -9.55 -17.51 55.29
N LEU A 20 -10.73 -17.49 54.74
CA LEU A 20 -11.16 -16.57 53.63
C LEU A 20 -11.80 -15.28 54.14
N ALA A 21 -12.05 -15.13 55.44
CA ALA A 21 -12.41 -13.87 56.08
C ALA A 21 -11.19 -12.90 56.12
N PRO A 22 -11.36 -11.58 56.34
CA PRO A 22 -10.23 -10.65 56.30
C PRO A 22 -9.06 -11.16 57.12
N PHE A 23 -7.92 -11.32 56.47
CA PHE A 23 -6.73 -12.00 56.94
C PHE A 23 -6.22 -11.41 58.26
N ASP A 24 -6.39 -12.14 59.36
CA ASP A 24 -5.90 -11.76 60.67
C ASP A 24 -4.62 -12.58 61.01
N LEU A 25 -3.48 -11.92 60.98
CA LEU A 25 -2.17 -12.48 61.30
C LEU A 25 -2.12 -13.07 62.72
N SER A 26 -2.89 -12.53 63.66
CA SER A 26 -2.96 -12.98 65.03
C SER A 26 -3.68 -14.33 65.14
N ARG A 27 -4.76 -14.53 64.43
CA ARG A 27 -5.47 -15.82 64.34
C ARG A 27 -4.63 -16.89 63.64
N LEU A 28 -3.91 -16.53 62.57
CA LEU A 28 -3.04 -17.45 61.87
C LEU A 28 -1.84 -17.86 62.76
N ARG A 29 -1.28 -16.94 63.56
CA ARG A 29 -0.26 -17.25 64.55
C ARG A 29 -0.76 -18.19 65.61
N SER A 30 -1.96 -18.01 66.11
CA SER A 30 -2.54 -18.90 67.18
C SER A 30 -2.86 -20.29 66.61
N THR A 31 -3.31 -20.43 65.40
CA THR A 31 -3.60 -21.73 64.76
C THR A 31 -2.33 -22.47 64.33
N LEU A 32 -1.27 -21.76 63.98
CA LEU A 32 0.02 -22.34 63.59
C LEU A 32 1.02 -22.52 64.75
N SER A 33 0.77 -21.91 65.92
CA SER A 33 1.58 -22.17 67.14
C SER A 33 1.43 -23.61 67.61
N SER A 34 0.32 -24.28 67.27
CA SER A 34 0.12 -25.70 67.58
C SER A 34 0.70 -26.68 66.55
N ARG A 35 1.09 -26.18 65.35
CA ARG A 35 1.62 -27.01 64.26
C ARG A 35 2.63 -26.20 63.40
N PRO A 36 3.96 -26.58 63.42
CA PRO A 36 4.98 -25.83 62.69
C PRO A 36 4.68 -25.76 61.19
N LEU A 37 4.93 -24.57 60.59
CA LEU A 37 4.74 -24.33 59.14
C LEU A 37 5.88 -25.01 58.38
N THR A 38 5.64 -26.24 57.94
CA THR A 38 6.60 -26.96 57.10
C THR A 38 6.64 -26.43 55.70
N PRO A 39 7.76 -26.56 54.94
CA PRO A 39 7.88 -26.13 53.54
C PRO A 39 6.75 -26.64 52.66
N HIS A 40 6.27 -27.84 52.86
CA HIS A 40 5.19 -28.46 52.11
C HIS A 40 3.82 -27.82 52.41
N ARG A 41 3.56 -27.47 53.67
CA ARG A 41 2.31 -26.78 54.06
C ARG A 41 2.27 -25.34 53.54
N LEU A 42 3.39 -24.63 53.65
CA LEU A 42 3.52 -23.30 53.07
C LEU A 42 3.25 -23.31 51.53
N GLY A 43 3.85 -24.28 50.83
CA GLY A 43 3.61 -24.43 49.38
C GLY A 43 2.15 -24.66 49.03
N ARG A 44 1.42 -25.50 49.78
CA ARG A 44 -0.02 -25.72 49.60
C ARG A 44 -0.85 -24.47 49.90
N LEU A 45 -0.47 -23.67 50.91
CA LEU A 45 -1.13 -22.40 51.22
C LEU A 45 -0.91 -21.35 50.14
N LEU A 46 0.28 -21.26 49.58
CA LEU A 46 0.61 -20.35 48.49
C LEU A 46 -0.09 -20.71 47.16
N ALA A 47 -0.46 -21.98 46.97
CA ALA A 47 -1.24 -22.43 45.82
C ALA A 47 -2.72 -22.07 45.90
N LEU A 48 -3.24 -21.63 47.06
CA LEU A 48 -4.62 -21.16 47.21
C LEU A 48 -4.80 -19.75 46.60
N PRO A 49 -6.01 -19.35 46.19
CA PRO A 49 -6.29 -18.03 45.63
C PRO A 49 -6.32 -16.93 46.71
N LEU A 50 -5.17 -16.70 47.37
CA LEU A 50 -4.97 -15.67 48.37
C LEU A 50 -4.59 -14.34 47.71
N SER A 51 -4.84 -13.19 48.37
CA SER A 51 -4.36 -11.92 47.86
C SER A 51 -2.82 -11.87 47.77
N PRO A 52 -2.22 -11.12 46.85
CA PRO A 52 -0.76 -11.00 46.74
C PRO A 52 -0.13 -10.53 48.06
N ALA A 53 -0.78 -9.59 48.79
CA ALA A 53 -0.32 -9.07 50.05
C ALA A 53 -0.30 -10.16 51.16
N THR A 54 -1.32 -11.01 51.25
CA THR A 54 -1.39 -12.10 52.22
C THR A 54 -0.38 -13.21 51.91
N SER A 55 -0.13 -13.51 50.65
CA SER A 55 0.87 -14.47 50.21
C SER A 55 2.28 -13.98 50.54
N LEU A 56 2.52 -12.67 50.36
CA LEU A 56 3.79 -12.04 50.72
C LEU A 56 4.05 -12.08 52.24
N LEU A 57 3.03 -11.76 53.04
CA LEU A 57 3.13 -11.82 54.51
C LEU A 57 3.43 -13.23 54.99
N LEU A 58 2.80 -14.26 54.42
CA LEU A 58 3.11 -15.66 54.73
C LEU A 58 4.54 -16.04 54.38
N LEU A 59 5.05 -15.60 53.24
CA LEU A 59 6.44 -15.82 52.83
C LEU A 59 7.42 -15.08 53.75
N GLN A 60 7.15 -13.82 54.10
CA GLN A 60 8.00 -13.02 55.02
C GLN A 60 8.02 -13.62 56.40
N TRP A 61 6.88 -14.06 56.95
CA TRP A 61 6.80 -14.71 58.25
C TRP A 61 7.55 -16.05 58.28
N TYR A 62 7.41 -16.88 57.22
CA TYR A 62 8.19 -18.11 57.11
C TYR A 62 9.69 -17.83 56.99
N ALA A 63 10.08 -16.84 56.25
CA ALA A 63 11.47 -16.41 56.06
C ALA A 63 12.09 -15.85 57.35
N ALA A 64 11.29 -15.24 58.24
CA ALA A 64 11.75 -14.77 59.56
C ALA A 64 12.13 -15.94 60.52
N SER A 65 11.43 -17.07 60.35
CA SER A 65 11.66 -18.28 61.17
C SER A 65 12.69 -19.22 60.55
N HIS A 66 12.97 -19.09 59.26
CA HIS A 66 13.90 -19.98 58.55
C HIS A 66 14.84 -19.11 57.68
N PRO A 67 16.11 -18.93 58.06
CA PRO A 67 17.04 -18.01 57.42
C PRO A 67 17.40 -18.39 56.00
N VAL A 68 17.22 -19.65 55.59
CA VAL A 68 17.40 -20.13 54.21
C VAL A 68 16.08 -20.65 53.64
N LEU A 69 15.49 -19.92 52.72
CA LEU A 69 14.32 -20.36 51.95
C LEU A 69 14.73 -21.50 51.02
N SER A 70 14.22 -22.72 51.28
CA SER A 70 14.36 -23.80 50.30
C SER A 70 13.42 -23.59 49.09
N SER A 71 13.72 -24.13 47.91
CA SER A 71 12.86 -24.06 46.74
C SER A 71 11.54 -24.86 46.86
N HIS A 72 11.44 -25.68 47.91
CA HIS A 72 10.33 -26.61 48.12
C HIS A 72 8.96 -25.93 48.30
N PRO A 73 8.81 -24.83 49.11
CA PRO A 73 7.52 -24.16 49.25
C PRO A 73 7.05 -23.39 48.01
N LEU A 74 7.96 -23.01 47.10
CA LEU A 74 7.64 -22.29 45.90
C LEU A 74 7.22 -23.22 44.74
N ARG A 75 7.53 -24.52 44.79
CA ARG A 75 7.15 -25.49 43.76
C ARG A 75 5.65 -25.55 43.47
N PRO A 76 4.75 -25.65 44.47
CA PRO A 76 3.31 -25.69 44.21
C PRO A 76 2.80 -24.35 43.64
N LEU A 77 3.35 -23.22 44.06
CA LEU A 77 3.02 -21.89 43.49
C LEU A 77 3.42 -21.81 42.03
N LEU A 78 4.63 -22.24 41.68
CA LEU A 78 5.13 -22.25 40.33
C LEU A 78 4.45 -23.30 39.43
N ALA A 79 4.01 -24.43 40.03
CA ALA A 79 3.20 -25.41 39.31
C ALA A 79 1.76 -24.94 39.06
N ALA A 80 1.25 -24.03 39.88
CA ALA A 80 -0.06 -23.39 39.70
C ALA A 80 0.02 -22.05 38.93
N ALA A 81 1.18 -21.74 38.33
CA ALA A 81 1.41 -20.48 37.60
C ALA A 81 0.50 -20.33 36.36
N ASP A 82 0.02 -21.43 35.79
CA ASP A 82 -0.94 -21.40 34.68
C ASP A 82 -2.29 -20.77 35.07
N ALA A 83 -2.68 -20.84 36.35
CA ALA A 83 -3.93 -20.26 36.87
C ALA A 83 -3.80 -18.77 37.17
N ASP A 84 -2.67 -18.30 37.72
CA ASP A 84 -2.40 -16.91 38.06
C ASP A 84 -0.91 -16.57 37.94
N PRO A 85 -0.40 -16.38 36.71
CA PRO A 85 1.02 -16.17 36.47
C PRO A 85 1.54 -14.84 37.01
N GLU A 86 0.71 -13.79 36.99
CA GLU A 86 1.11 -12.46 37.47
C GLU A 86 1.28 -12.42 38.98
N ARG A 87 0.43 -13.10 39.67
CA ARG A 87 0.56 -13.27 41.12
C ARG A 87 1.84 -14.03 41.50
N ALA A 88 2.14 -15.11 40.77
CA ALA A 88 3.37 -15.87 41.01
C ALA A 88 4.61 -15.02 40.75
N LEU A 89 4.61 -14.20 39.73
CA LEU A 89 5.68 -13.27 39.39
C LEU A 89 5.83 -12.18 40.46
N SER A 90 4.73 -11.52 40.87
CA SER A 90 4.77 -10.44 41.88
C SER A 90 5.30 -10.93 43.23
N LEU A 91 4.98 -12.15 43.61
CA LEU A 91 5.52 -12.77 44.81
C LEU A 91 7.02 -13.06 44.71
N LEU A 92 7.48 -13.53 43.56
CA LEU A 92 8.91 -13.73 43.32
C LEU A 92 9.67 -12.40 43.29
N GLU A 93 9.11 -11.38 42.67
CA GLU A 93 9.70 -10.03 42.58
C GLU A 93 9.75 -9.32 43.96
N SER A 94 8.83 -9.59 44.85
CA SER A 94 8.78 -8.98 46.20
C SER A 94 9.82 -9.56 47.16
N LEU A 95 10.40 -10.71 46.86
CA LEU A 95 11.46 -11.29 47.67
C LEU A 95 12.81 -10.57 47.45
N PRO A 96 13.56 -10.20 48.53
CA PRO A 96 14.85 -9.56 48.35
C PRO A 96 15.87 -10.53 47.75
N PRO A 97 16.78 -10.07 46.86
CA PRO A 97 17.73 -10.92 46.15
C PRO A 97 18.60 -11.83 47.06
N SER A 98 18.94 -11.33 48.27
CA SER A 98 19.72 -12.06 49.26
C SER A 98 19.00 -13.24 49.89
N ARG A 99 17.69 -13.35 49.73
CA ARG A 99 16.83 -14.41 50.29
C ARG A 99 16.19 -15.33 49.24
N HIS A 100 16.58 -15.20 47.98
CA HIS A 100 16.09 -16.12 46.93
C HIS A 100 16.61 -17.53 47.21
N PRO A 101 15.75 -18.54 47.25
CA PRO A 101 16.20 -19.92 47.28
C PRO A 101 16.93 -20.24 45.97
N PRO A 102 17.86 -21.21 45.95
CA PRO A 102 18.48 -21.66 44.70
C PRO A 102 17.42 -22.29 43.79
N LEU A 103 16.86 -21.46 42.92
CA LEU A 103 15.86 -21.88 41.95
C LEU A 103 16.55 -22.55 40.77
N ARG A 104 16.00 -23.67 40.33
CA ARG A 104 16.44 -24.29 39.07
C ARG A 104 15.61 -23.72 37.91
N GLU A 105 16.24 -23.54 36.78
CA GLU A 105 15.58 -23.06 35.55
C GLU A 105 14.26 -23.81 35.27
N THR A 106 14.26 -25.13 35.44
CA THR A 106 13.10 -26.01 35.20
C THR A 106 11.84 -25.64 36.01
N LEU A 107 12.00 -24.96 37.14
CA LEU A 107 10.87 -24.51 37.96
C LEU A 107 10.27 -23.19 37.46
N LEU A 108 11.03 -22.39 36.72
CA LEU A 108 10.59 -21.09 36.14
C LEU A 108 10.02 -21.21 34.74
N LEU A 109 10.25 -22.35 34.06
CA LEU A 109 9.73 -22.57 32.70
C LEU A 109 8.20 -22.49 32.59
N PRO A 110 7.38 -23.09 33.48
CA PRO A 110 5.91 -22.93 33.41
C PRO A 110 5.49 -21.46 33.53
N LEU A 111 6.14 -20.69 34.42
CA LEU A 111 5.86 -19.27 34.58
C LEU A 111 6.22 -18.46 33.33
N LEU A 112 7.36 -18.75 32.70
CA LEU A 112 7.73 -18.13 31.41
C LEU A 112 6.75 -18.46 30.28
N CYS A 113 6.12 -19.65 30.35
CA CYS A 113 5.16 -20.08 29.34
C CYS A 113 3.79 -19.38 29.46
N SER A 114 3.35 -19.13 30.70
CA SER A 114 2.00 -18.61 30.99
C SER A 114 1.93 -17.08 31.10
N LEU A 115 3.06 -16.39 31.28
CA LEU A 115 3.13 -14.94 31.35
C LEU A 115 2.87 -14.27 29.98
N PRO A 116 2.29 -13.04 29.99
CA PRO A 116 2.25 -12.20 28.80
C PRO A 116 3.65 -11.97 28.20
N PRO A 117 3.80 -11.84 26.87
CA PRO A 117 5.10 -11.81 26.19
C PRO A 117 6.08 -10.77 26.74
N GLY A 118 5.63 -9.54 27.00
CA GLY A 118 6.45 -8.48 27.57
C GLY A 118 6.96 -8.79 28.98
N ARG A 119 6.13 -9.41 29.82
CA ARG A 119 6.51 -9.84 31.18
C ARG A 119 7.44 -11.05 31.15
N ALA A 120 7.22 -11.97 30.20
CA ALA A 120 8.12 -13.13 30.02
C ALA A 120 9.53 -12.68 29.58
N LEU A 121 9.63 -11.67 28.71
CA LEU A 121 10.90 -11.04 28.33
C LEU A 121 11.60 -10.40 29.51
N HIS A 122 10.88 -9.60 30.31
CA HIS A 122 11.41 -8.95 31.49
C HIS A 122 11.91 -9.96 32.53
N LEU A 123 11.15 -11.06 32.75
CA LEU A 123 11.58 -12.14 33.65
C LEU A 123 12.85 -12.83 33.12
N LEU A 124 12.95 -13.07 31.81
CA LEU A 124 14.15 -13.63 31.18
C LEU A 124 15.38 -12.76 31.43
N ASP A 125 15.23 -11.43 31.39
CA ASP A 125 16.29 -10.47 31.71
C ASP A 125 16.72 -10.49 33.16
N GLN A 126 15.80 -10.76 34.06
CA GLN A 126 16.06 -10.82 35.50
C GLN A 126 16.68 -12.16 35.98
N LEU A 127 16.60 -13.23 35.17
CA LEU A 127 17.11 -14.56 35.56
C LEU A 127 18.56 -14.55 36.02
N PRO A 128 19.54 -13.94 35.32
CA PRO A 128 20.94 -13.94 35.76
C PRO A 128 21.17 -13.01 36.95
N SER A 129 20.61 -11.81 36.94
CA SER A 129 20.91 -10.75 37.90
C SER A 129 20.21 -10.94 39.24
N ARG A 130 18.97 -11.42 39.24
CA ARG A 130 18.13 -11.49 40.43
C ARG A 130 18.01 -12.90 41.00
N PHE A 131 17.93 -13.90 40.12
CA PHE A 131 17.70 -15.28 40.51
C PHE A 131 18.97 -16.15 40.45
N ALA A 132 20.09 -15.60 39.99
CA ALA A 132 21.36 -16.32 39.77
C ALA A 132 21.20 -17.60 38.93
N VAL A 133 20.24 -17.58 37.98
CA VAL A 133 19.94 -18.66 37.04
C VAL A 133 20.41 -18.26 35.67
N SER A 134 21.36 -18.97 35.09
CA SER A 134 21.76 -18.77 33.70
C SER A 134 20.66 -19.32 32.75
N PRO A 135 20.03 -18.48 31.89
CA PRO A 135 19.02 -18.96 30.97
C PRO A 135 19.66 -19.91 29.94
N SER A 136 19.05 -21.08 29.75
CA SER A 136 19.46 -22.04 28.74
C SER A 136 18.62 -21.87 27.44
N PHE A 137 18.92 -22.66 26.43
CA PHE A 137 18.12 -22.71 25.17
C PHE A 137 16.63 -22.99 25.45
N ARG A 138 16.28 -23.66 26.58
CA ARG A 138 14.87 -23.97 26.92
C ARG A 138 14.12 -22.71 27.33
N SER A 139 14.69 -21.85 28.18
CA SER A 139 14.08 -20.58 28.56
C SER A 139 13.88 -19.67 27.34
N TYR A 140 14.90 -19.56 26.47
CA TYR A 140 14.79 -18.79 25.23
C TYR A 140 13.69 -19.33 24.33
N ASN A 141 13.64 -20.64 24.09
CA ASN A 141 12.62 -21.26 23.23
C ASN A 141 11.20 -21.08 23.79
N THR A 142 11.03 -21.10 25.10
CA THR A 142 9.75 -20.87 25.77
C THR A 142 9.25 -19.45 25.51
N VAL A 143 10.12 -18.46 25.71
CA VAL A 143 9.77 -17.04 25.47
C VAL A 143 9.57 -16.75 23.96
N LEU A 144 10.40 -17.33 23.08
CA LEU A 144 10.24 -17.23 21.63
C LEU A 144 8.88 -17.81 21.19
N ALA A 145 8.47 -18.95 21.76
CA ALA A 145 7.17 -19.55 21.47
C ALA A 145 6.01 -18.67 21.97
N ALA A 146 6.16 -18.03 23.13
CA ALA A 146 5.15 -17.11 23.67
C ALA A 146 5.02 -15.85 22.80
N LEU A 147 6.13 -15.25 22.38
CA LEU A 147 6.18 -14.11 21.46
C LEU A 147 5.57 -14.44 20.08
N ALA A 148 5.88 -15.62 19.55
CA ALA A 148 5.33 -16.08 18.27
C ALA A 148 3.81 -16.28 18.33
N ARG A 149 3.28 -16.85 19.43
CA ARG A 149 1.83 -17.00 19.64
C ARG A 149 1.12 -15.64 19.74
N ALA A 150 1.78 -14.62 20.29
CA ALA A 150 1.27 -13.27 20.41
C ALA A 150 1.48 -12.42 19.13
N ASN A 151 2.00 -12.99 18.04
CA ASN A 151 2.32 -12.31 16.79
C ASN A 151 3.33 -11.14 16.92
N CYS A 152 4.16 -11.13 17.96
CA CYS A 152 5.21 -10.13 18.17
C CYS A 152 6.49 -10.51 17.40
N HIS A 153 6.41 -10.52 16.07
CA HIS A 153 7.48 -11.06 15.21
C HIS A 153 8.79 -10.27 15.29
N ALA A 154 8.72 -8.94 15.50
CA ALA A 154 9.93 -8.12 15.68
C ALA A 154 10.71 -8.49 16.94
N ASP A 155 10.00 -8.73 18.05
CA ASP A 155 10.60 -9.11 19.32
C ASP A 155 11.19 -10.54 19.27
N VAL A 156 10.57 -11.44 18.51
CA VAL A 156 11.13 -12.78 18.23
C VAL A 156 12.51 -12.64 17.60
N LEU A 157 12.69 -11.79 16.60
CA LEU A 157 13.97 -11.60 15.92
C LEU A 157 15.00 -10.90 16.83
N ALA A 158 14.57 -9.93 17.62
CA ALA A 158 15.43 -9.26 18.59
C ALA A 158 15.96 -10.26 19.63
N LEU A 159 15.08 -11.10 20.16
CA LEU A 159 15.45 -12.14 21.15
C LEU A 159 16.33 -13.22 20.53
N TYR A 160 16.06 -13.66 19.29
CA TYR A 160 16.90 -14.59 18.56
C TYR A 160 18.32 -14.04 18.34
N ARG A 161 18.45 -12.79 17.89
CA ARG A 161 19.76 -12.13 17.71
C ARG A 161 20.54 -12.03 19.03
N ARG A 162 19.85 -11.70 20.11
CA ARG A 162 20.43 -11.66 21.45
C ARG A 162 20.95 -13.03 21.87
N MET A 163 20.14 -14.08 21.74
CA MET A 163 20.51 -15.45 22.09
C MET A 163 21.79 -15.88 21.36
N VAL A 164 21.89 -15.62 20.05
CA VAL A 164 23.01 -16.07 19.20
C VAL A 164 24.26 -15.22 19.41
N HIS A 165 24.11 -13.87 19.35
CA HIS A 165 25.28 -12.97 19.30
C HIS A 165 25.76 -12.53 20.68
N ARG A 166 24.84 -12.24 21.61
CA ARG A 166 25.20 -11.74 22.95
C ARG A 166 25.48 -12.87 23.94
N ASP A 167 24.55 -13.80 24.04
CA ASP A 167 24.58 -14.83 25.05
C ASP A 167 25.25 -16.14 24.56
N ARG A 168 25.59 -16.19 23.25
CA ARG A 168 26.31 -17.28 22.56
C ARG A 168 25.71 -18.67 22.78
N ILE A 169 24.37 -18.75 22.90
CA ILE A 169 23.64 -20.00 23.05
C ILE A 169 23.36 -20.56 21.65
N PRO A 170 23.74 -21.79 21.33
CA PRO A 170 23.52 -22.37 20.01
C PRO A 170 22.02 -22.53 19.74
N PRO A 171 21.52 -22.07 18.57
CA PRO A 171 20.13 -22.21 18.22
C PRO A 171 19.80 -23.68 17.91
N SER A 172 18.61 -24.12 18.30
CA SER A 172 18.05 -25.43 17.95
C SER A 172 17.22 -25.35 16.66
N THR A 173 16.85 -26.50 16.07
CA THR A 173 15.93 -26.57 14.93
C THR A 173 14.62 -25.81 15.21
N PHE A 174 14.09 -25.94 16.43
CA PHE A 174 12.89 -25.17 16.84
C PHE A 174 13.14 -23.66 16.85
N THR A 175 14.28 -23.20 17.38
CA THR A 175 14.65 -21.77 17.42
C THR A 175 14.72 -21.17 16.02
N PHE A 176 15.38 -21.89 15.10
CA PHE A 176 15.45 -21.50 13.68
C PHE A 176 14.06 -21.46 13.06
N GLY A 177 13.23 -22.47 13.30
CA GLY A 177 11.87 -22.53 12.77
C GLY A 177 10.98 -21.36 13.22
N VAL A 178 11.07 -20.97 14.48
CA VAL A 178 10.32 -19.81 15.01
C VAL A 178 10.84 -18.49 14.42
N ALA A 179 12.16 -18.32 14.35
CA ALA A 179 12.76 -17.11 13.81
C ALA A 179 12.51 -16.96 12.29
N ALA A 180 12.62 -18.04 11.50
CA ALA A 180 12.35 -18.01 10.07
C ALA A 180 10.86 -17.74 9.79
N ARG A 181 9.93 -18.34 10.54
CA ARG A 181 8.50 -17.98 10.44
C ARG A 181 8.23 -16.51 10.74
N ALA A 182 8.91 -15.95 11.76
CA ALA A 182 8.79 -14.54 12.06
C ALA A 182 9.31 -13.64 10.93
N LEU A 183 10.42 -14.01 10.28
CA LEU A 183 10.92 -13.32 9.08
C LEU A 183 9.93 -13.38 7.92
N CYS A 184 9.36 -14.56 7.64
CA CYS A 184 8.34 -14.72 6.60
C CYS A 184 7.11 -13.82 6.86
N ARG A 185 6.62 -13.78 8.11
CA ARG A 185 5.48 -12.92 8.49
C ARG A 185 5.77 -11.42 8.40
N LEU A 186 7.03 -11.02 8.52
CA LEU A 186 7.48 -9.63 8.35
C LEU A 186 7.79 -9.28 6.88
N GLY A 187 7.55 -10.18 5.95
CA GLY A 187 7.83 -9.96 4.54
C GLY A 187 9.34 -9.92 4.20
N ARG A 188 10.18 -10.67 4.95
CA ARG A 188 11.65 -10.74 4.76
C ARG A 188 12.06 -12.16 4.38
N ALA A 189 11.50 -12.67 3.26
CA ALA A 189 11.68 -14.06 2.85
C ALA A 189 13.16 -14.37 2.48
N ASP A 190 13.89 -13.41 1.90
CA ASP A 190 15.31 -13.58 1.58
C ASP A 190 16.16 -13.90 2.82
N GLU A 191 15.90 -13.22 3.93
CA GLU A 191 16.60 -13.48 5.18
C GLU A 191 16.17 -14.83 5.78
N ALA A 192 14.91 -15.20 5.64
CA ALA A 192 14.42 -16.52 6.05
C ALA A 192 15.09 -17.63 5.25
N LEU A 193 15.27 -17.46 3.95
CA LEU A 193 16.00 -18.37 3.07
C LEU A 193 17.47 -18.48 3.48
N ALA A 194 18.14 -17.34 3.70
CA ALA A 194 19.51 -17.32 4.18
C ALA A 194 19.67 -18.03 5.54
N MET A 195 18.69 -17.85 6.43
CA MET A 195 18.63 -18.52 7.74
C MET A 195 18.45 -20.03 7.57
N LEU A 196 17.54 -20.47 6.70
CA LEU A 196 17.31 -21.89 6.41
C LEU A 196 18.61 -22.55 5.89
N ARG A 197 19.30 -21.94 4.92
CA ARG A 197 20.59 -22.44 4.39
C ARG A 197 21.70 -22.43 5.44
N SER A 198 21.64 -21.54 6.44
CA SER A 198 22.61 -21.51 7.54
C SER A 198 22.42 -22.64 8.56
N MET A 199 21.25 -23.25 8.65
CA MET A 199 20.94 -24.32 9.61
C MET A 199 21.89 -25.50 9.49
N ALA A 200 22.25 -25.88 8.26
CA ALA A 200 23.19 -26.98 7.99
C ALA A 200 24.56 -26.73 8.64
N ARG A 201 25.05 -25.49 8.69
CA ARG A 201 26.31 -25.10 9.33
C ARG A 201 26.27 -25.26 10.85
N HIS A 202 25.09 -25.26 11.44
CA HIS A 202 24.87 -25.44 12.89
C HIS A 202 24.45 -26.88 13.23
N GLY A 203 24.54 -27.82 12.27
CA GLY A 203 24.16 -29.21 12.46
C GLY A 203 22.63 -29.44 12.63
N CYS A 204 21.83 -28.47 12.23
CA CYS A 204 20.37 -28.54 12.29
C CYS A 204 19.83 -28.89 10.92
N VAL A 205 18.91 -29.87 10.84
CA VAL A 205 18.22 -30.24 9.60
C VAL A 205 16.87 -29.51 9.55
N PRO A 206 16.57 -28.74 8.49
CA PRO A 206 15.26 -28.11 8.32
C PRO A 206 14.16 -29.18 8.19
N ASP A 207 13.01 -28.92 8.79
CA ASP A 207 11.83 -29.78 8.67
C ASP A 207 10.97 -29.38 7.44
N VAL A 208 10.04 -30.27 7.07
CA VAL A 208 9.09 -30.05 5.95
C VAL A 208 8.32 -28.73 6.11
N VAL A 209 7.85 -28.46 7.33
CA VAL A 209 7.03 -27.28 7.64
C VAL A 209 7.82 -25.97 7.43
N LEU A 210 9.10 -25.97 7.72
CA LEU A 210 9.95 -24.81 7.52
C LEU A 210 10.18 -24.53 6.03
N TYR A 211 10.47 -25.58 5.23
CA TYR A 211 10.56 -25.45 3.77
C TYR A 211 9.28 -24.88 3.19
N GLN A 212 8.12 -25.42 3.56
CA GLN A 212 6.82 -24.96 3.09
C GLN A 212 6.56 -23.49 3.45
N THR A 213 6.88 -23.10 4.68
CA THR A 213 6.68 -21.70 5.14
C THR A 213 7.53 -20.72 4.34
N VAL A 214 8.79 -21.07 4.06
CA VAL A 214 9.70 -20.19 3.30
C VAL A 214 9.30 -20.16 1.82
N ILE A 215 8.95 -21.29 1.22
CA ILE A 215 8.44 -21.36 -0.17
C ILE A 215 7.20 -20.48 -0.32
N HIS A 216 6.23 -20.60 0.59
CA HIS A 216 5.02 -19.78 0.57
C HIS A 216 5.36 -18.28 0.63
N ALA A 217 6.24 -17.87 1.56
CA ALA A 217 6.65 -16.47 1.71
C ALA A 217 7.40 -15.93 0.47
N LEU A 218 8.26 -16.73 -0.16
CA LEU A 218 8.94 -16.37 -1.40
C LEU A 218 7.96 -16.18 -2.55
N CYS A 219 6.94 -17.06 -2.65
CA CYS A 219 5.89 -16.94 -3.66
C CYS A 219 5.04 -15.68 -3.45
N GLU A 220 4.70 -15.31 -2.21
CA GLU A 220 3.98 -14.06 -1.89
C GLU A 220 4.78 -12.81 -2.29
N GLN A 221 6.11 -12.85 -2.22
CA GLN A 221 7.00 -11.74 -2.63
C GLN A 221 7.30 -11.73 -4.13
N GLY A 222 6.87 -12.76 -4.86
CA GLY A 222 7.13 -12.88 -6.29
C GLY A 222 8.48 -13.52 -6.65
N GLU A 223 9.28 -13.91 -5.64
CA GLU A 223 10.60 -14.57 -5.82
C GLU A 223 10.43 -16.07 -6.14
N VAL A 224 9.64 -16.36 -7.18
CA VAL A 224 9.23 -17.74 -7.53
C VAL A 224 10.41 -18.59 -8.02
N ALA A 225 11.46 -17.96 -8.57
CA ALA A 225 12.67 -18.66 -8.98
C ALA A 225 13.40 -19.29 -7.79
N GLU A 226 13.55 -18.52 -6.70
CA GLU A 226 14.13 -19.01 -5.45
C GLU A 226 13.25 -20.09 -4.80
N ALA A 227 11.92 -19.92 -4.84
CA ALA A 227 10.96 -20.92 -4.35
C ALA A 227 11.09 -22.27 -5.11
N THR A 228 11.28 -22.24 -6.43
CA THR A 228 11.48 -23.47 -7.22
C THR A 228 12.82 -24.16 -6.91
N THR A 229 13.90 -23.39 -6.70
CA THR A 229 15.19 -23.96 -6.30
C THR A 229 15.11 -24.55 -4.89
N LEU A 230 14.39 -23.90 -3.99
CA LEU A 230 14.18 -24.41 -2.63
C LEU A 230 13.32 -25.68 -2.59
N LEU A 231 12.35 -25.81 -3.50
CA LEU A 231 11.60 -27.06 -3.68
C LEU A 231 12.52 -28.20 -4.11
N ASP A 232 13.49 -27.94 -5.01
CA ASP A 232 14.48 -28.94 -5.43
C ASP A 232 15.43 -29.29 -4.28
N GLU A 233 15.90 -28.33 -3.50
CA GLU A 233 16.69 -28.56 -2.27
C GLU A 233 15.93 -29.44 -1.27
N MET A 234 14.62 -29.17 -1.06
CA MET A 234 13.74 -29.94 -0.19
C MET A 234 13.69 -31.43 -0.60
N PHE A 235 13.59 -31.72 -1.89
CA PHE A 235 13.62 -33.10 -2.39
C PHE A 235 14.99 -33.77 -2.23
N LEU A 236 16.09 -33.04 -2.45
CA LEU A 236 17.44 -33.55 -2.24
C LEU A 236 17.68 -33.95 -0.77
N MET A 237 17.04 -33.24 0.16
CA MET A 237 17.11 -33.56 1.60
C MET A 237 16.15 -34.69 2.01
N GLY A 238 15.45 -35.33 1.05
CA GLY A 238 14.54 -36.44 1.32
C GLY A 238 13.18 -36.01 1.87
N CYS A 239 12.86 -34.71 1.86
CA CYS A 239 11.57 -34.21 2.28
C CYS A 239 10.56 -34.27 1.14
N SER A 240 9.33 -34.76 1.39
CA SER A 240 8.24 -34.74 0.41
C SER A 240 7.46 -33.42 0.49
N ALA A 241 7.25 -32.78 -0.64
CA ALA A 241 6.33 -31.65 -0.75
C ALA A 241 4.89 -32.13 -0.84
N ASP A 242 3.97 -31.40 -0.22
CA ASP A 242 2.54 -31.64 -0.32
C ASP A 242 1.91 -30.84 -1.49
N VAL A 243 0.63 -31.08 -1.73
CA VAL A 243 -0.14 -30.39 -2.78
C VAL A 243 -0.15 -28.89 -2.59
N ASN A 244 -0.17 -28.39 -1.34
CA ASN A 244 -0.20 -26.96 -1.05
C ASN A 244 1.10 -26.27 -1.45
N THR A 245 2.25 -26.89 -1.16
CA THR A 245 3.57 -26.38 -1.57
C THR A 245 3.67 -26.23 -3.09
N PHE A 246 3.20 -27.20 -3.85
CA PHE A 246 3.13 -27.11 -5.31
C PHE A 246 2.18 -25.99 -5.75
N ASN A 247 1.01 -25.90 -5.12
CA ASN A 247 0.00 -24.89 -5.44
C ASN A 247 0.51 -23.47 -5.22
N ASP A 248 1.28 -23.21 -4.16
CA ASP A 248 1.87 -21.89 -3.89
C ASP A 248 2.81 -21.47 -5.04
N ILE A 249 3.67 -22.38 -5.50
CA ILE A 249 4.59 -22.10 -6.60
C ILE A 249 3.84 -21.97 -7.94
N VAL A 250 2.87 -22.85 -8.22
CA VAL A 250 2.01 -22.77 -9.41
C VAL A 250 1.28 -21.43 -9.46
N HIS A 251 0.69 -21.01 -8.34
CA HIS A 251 0.03 -19.71 -8.22
C HIS A 251 1.01 -18.56 -8.49
N GLY A 252 2.20 -18.57 -7.87
CA GLY A 252 3.24 -17.57 -8.09
C GLY A 252 3.69 -17.49 -9.56
N LEU A 253 3.91 -18.64 -10.22
CA LEU A 253 4.25 -18.70 -11.65
C LEU A 253 3.13 -18.13 -12.54
N CYS A 254 1.87 -18.47 -12.23
CA CYS A 254 0.71 -17.95 -12.96
C CYS A 254 0.55 -16.44 -12.79
N MET A 255 0.83 -15.90 -11.58
CA MET A 255 0.79 -14.45 -11.33
C MET A 255 1.85 -13.70 -12.13
N LEU A 256 3.04 -14.30 -12.33
CA LEU A 256 4.13 -13.75 -13.15
C LEU A 256 3.94 -14.00 -14.66
N GLY A 257 2.86 -14.67 -15.09
CA GLY A 257 2.62 -15.00 -16.49
C GLY A 257 3.49 -16.13 -17.04
N ARG A 258 4.25 -16.85 -16.19
CA ARG A 258 5.12 -17.97 -16.59
C ARG A 258 4.35 -19.29 -16.71
N LEU A 259 3.32 -19.31 -17.56
CA LEU A 259 2.37 -20.44 -17.67
C LEU A 259 3.01 -21.76 -18.10
N ARG A 260 4.02 -21.71 -18.99
CA ARG A 260 4.72 -22.93 -19.43
C ARG A 260 5.47 -23.60 -18.28
N ASP A 261 6.06 -22.79 -17.39
CA ASP A 261 6.79 -23.34 -16.24
C ASP A 261 5.81 -23.84 -15.18
N ALA A 262 4.65 -23.19 -15.02
CA ALA A 262 3.57 -23.66 -14.16
C ALA A 262 3.05 -25.04 -14.63
N ALA A 263 2.82 -25.22 -15.93
CA ALA A 263 2.41 -26.50 -16.51
C ALA A 263 3.44 -27.60 -16.26
N ARG A 264 4.73 -27.30 -16.52
CA ARG A 264 5.83 -28.25 -16.24
C ARG A 264 5.92 -28.65 -14.77
N LEU A 265 5.63 -27.69 -13.88
CA LEU A 265 5.64 -27.97 -12.43
C LEU A 265 4.48 -28.88 -12.04
N VAL A 266 3.31 -28.75 -12.66
CA VAL A 266 2.17 -29.65 -12.45
C VAL A 266 2.47 -31.06 -12.99
N ASP A 267 3.15 -31.20 -14.14
CA ASP A 267 3.64 -32.48 -14.62
C ASP A 267 4.61 -33.14 -13.63
N ARG A 268 5.55 -32.36 -13.07
CA ARG A 268 6.46 -32.85 -12.01
C ARG A 268 5.72 -33.28 -10.75
N MET A 269 4.68 -32.55 -10.36
CA MET A 269 3.82 -32.87 -9.23
C MET A 269 3.19 -34.25 -9.42
N MET A 270 2.65 -34.55 -10.61
CA MET A 270 2.07 -35.85 -10.94
C MET A 270 3.12 -36.98 -10.92
N ILE A 271 4.30 -36.77 -11.52
CA ILE A 271 5.40 -37.75 -11.51
C ILE A 271 5.84 -38.10 -10.09
N ARG A 272 5.75 -37.13 -9.16
CA ARG A 272 6.08 -37.32 -7.73
C ARG A 272 4.94 -37.97 -6.92
N GLY A 273 3.83 -38.32 -7.53
CA GLY A 273 2.69 -38.97 -6.88
C GLY A 273 1.75 -37.98 -6.16
N CYS A 274 1.96 -36.66 -6.31
CA CYS A 274 1.02 -35.68 -5.82
C CYS A 274 -0.04 -35.40 -6.88
N VAL A 275 -1.30 -35.75 -6.61
CA VAL A 275 -2.41 -35.54 -7.55
C VAL A 275 -2.86 -34.08 -7.50
N PRO A 276 -2.88 -33.37 -8.67
CA PRO A 276 -3.41 -32.03 -8.75
C PRO A 276 -4.88 -31.97 -8.31
N ASN A 277 -5.22 -30.99 -7.49
CA ASN A 277 -6.58 -30.79 -7.00
C ASN A 277 -7.26 -29.61 -7.74
N THR A 278 -8.54 -29.38 -7.41
CA THR A 278 -9.34 -28.29 -7.98
C THR A 278 -8.66 -26.93 -7.85
N MET A 279 -7.89 -26.68 -6.78
CA MET A 279 -7.13 -25.43 -6.59
C MET A 279 -5.96 -25.32 -7.58
N THR A 280 -5.22 -26.41 -7.82
CA THR A 280 -4.12 -26.44 -8.80
C THR A 280 -4.61 -26.02 -10.19
N TYR A 281 -5.71 -26.65 -10.65
CA TYR A 281 -6.33 -26.30 -11.93
C TYR A 281 -6.89 -24.87 -11.91
N GLY A 282 -7.45 -24.43 -10.79
CA GLY A 282 -7.97 -23.08 -10.61
C GLY A 282 -6.92 -22.01 -10.83
N PHE A 283 -5.72 -22.17 -10.28
CA PHE A 283 -4.61 -21.24 -10.49
C PHE A 283 -4.13 -21.23 -11.95
N LEU A 284 -4.04 -22.38 -12.61
CA LEU A 284 -3.70 -22.46 -14.02
C LEU A 284 -4.75 -21.76 -14.90
N ILE A 285 -6.03 -22.06 -14.68
CA ILE A 285 -7.14 -21.42 -15.40
C ILE A 285 -7.13 -19.91 -15.20
N GLN A 286 -6.93 -19.45 -13.97
CA GLN A 286 -6.82 -18.00 -13.66
C GLN A 286 -5.65 -17.36 -14.38
N GLY A 287 -4.49 -18.02 -14.40
CA GLY A 287 -3.31 -17.56 -15.11
C GLY A 287 -3.54 -17.46 -16.63
N LEU A 288 -4.15 -18.47 -17.23
CA LEU A 288 -4.51 -18.50 -18.64
C LEU A 288 -5.51 -17.38 -19.01
N CYS A 289 -6.53 -17.18 -18.20
CA CYS A 289 -7.49 -16.08 -18.39
C CYS A 289 -6.82 -14.70 -18.31
N ARG A 290 -5.89 -14.50 -17.40
CA ARG A 290 -5.10 -13.25 -17.31
C ARG A 290 -4.20 -13.02 -18.53
N ALA A 291 -3.62 -14.10 -19.06
CA ALA A 291 -2.79 -14.08 -20.28
C ALA A 291 -3.62 -13.99 -21.58
N ARG A 292 -4.93 -13.88 -21.48
CA ARG A 292 -5.88 -13.89 -22.61
C ARG A 292 -5.85 -15.16 -23.46
N GLN A 293 -5.42 -16.27 -22.87
CA GLN A 293 -5.44 -17.61 -23.48
C GLN A 293 -6.70 -18.38 -23.08
N VAL A 294 -7.85 -17.83 -23.38
CA VAL A 294 -9.15 -18.32 -22.88
C VAL A 294 -9.50 -19.68 -23.47
N ASP A 295 -9.11 -19.97 -24.71
CA ASP A 295 -9.35 -21.25 -25.35
C ASP A 295 -8.64 -22.41 -24.64
N GLU A 296 -7.41 -22.18 -24.19
CA GLU A 296 -6.66 -23.12 -23.36
C GLU A 296 -7.30 -23.29 -21.98
N ALA A 297 -7.76 -22.19 -21.36
CA ALA A 297 -8.47 -22.23 -20.09
C ALA A 297 -9.75 -23.08 -20.18
N ARG A 298 -10.51 -22.95 -21.28
CA ARG A 298 -11.71 -23.77 -21.57
C ARG A 298 -11.39 -25.26 -21.72
N THR A 299 -10.30 -25.59 -22.42
CA THR A 299 -9.85 -27.00 -22.55
C THR A 299 -9.40 -27.57 -21.21
N MET A 300 -8.75 -26.77 -20.38
CA MET A 300 -8.34 -27.18 -19.02
C MET A 300 -9.54 -27.42 -18.11
N LEU A 301 -10.60 -26.60 -18.22
CA LEU A 301 -11.84 -26.80 -17.45
C LEU A 301 -12.42 -28.20 -17.66
N GLY A 302 -12.33 -28.74 -18.90
CA GLY A 302 -12.77 -30.09 -19.22
C GLY A 302 -11.94 -31.20 -18.59
N ARG A 303 -10.76 -30.93 -18.07
CA ARG A 303 -9.85 -31.88 -17.41
C ARG A 303 -9.97 -31.92 -15.89
N VAL A 304 -10.68 -30.95 -15.31
CA VAL A 304 -10.84 -30.86 -13.85
C VAL A 304 -11.74 -31.98 -13.33
N PRO A 305 -11.29 -32.77 -12.34
CA PRO A 305 -12.08 -33.91 -11.81
C PRO A 305 -13.38 -33.47 -11.14
N GLU A 306 -13.32 -32.36 -10.38
CA GLU A 306 -14.46 -31.80 -9.64
C GLU A 306 -14.69 -30.34 -10.07
N LEU A 307 -15.71 -30.15 -10.89
CA LEU A 307 -16.12 -28.81 -11.34
C LEU A 307 -16.84 -28.09 -10.21
N ASN A 308 -16.54 -26.79 -10.06
CA ASN A 308 -17.24 -25.91 -9.12
C ASN A 308 -17.59 -24.56 -9.77
N VAL A 309 -18.49 -23.84 -9.13
CA VAL A 309 -18.98 -22.52 -9.57
C VAL A 309 -17.83 -21.53 -9.79
N VAL A 310 -16.80 -21.57 -8.92
CA VAL A 310 -15.66 -20.63 -8.98
C VAL A 310 -14.84 -20.79 -10.28
N LEU A 311 -14.61 -22.02 -10.71
CA LEU A 311 -13.89 -22.32 -11.95
C LEU A 311 -14.66 -21.81 -13.18
N PHE A 312 -15.95 -22.09 -13.25
CA PHE A 312 -16.81 -21.56 -14.31
C PHE A 312 -16.80 -20.03 -14.31
N ASN A 313 -16.97 -19.39 -13.16
CA ASN A 313 -16.94 -17.94 -13.02
C ASN A 313 -15.61 -17.34 -13.49
N THR A 314 -14.49 -18.02 -13.23
CA THR A 314 -13.16 -17.57 -13.67
C THR A 314 -13.04 -17.61 -15.20
N VAL A 315 -13.49 -18.69 -15.85
CA VAL A 315 -13.41 -18.81 -17.32
C VAL A 315 -14.43 -17.88 -18.00
N ILE A 316 -15.65 -17.81 -17.50
CA ILE A 316 -16.68 -16.86 -18.00
C ILE A 316 -16.15 -15.42 -17.92
N GLY A 317 -15.56 -15.03 -16.79
CA GLY A 317 -14.94 -13.73 -16.63
C GLY A 317 -13.80 -13.50 -17.62
N GLY A 318 -12.96 -14.50 -17.87
CA GLY A 318 -11.91 -14.49 -18.88
C GLY A 318 -12.46 -14.29 -20.29
N CYS A 319 -13.48 -15.03 -20.71
CA CYS A 319 -14.15 -14.87 -22.00
C CYS A 319 -14.67 -13.43 -22.19
N LEU A 320 -15.31 -12.88 -21.17
CA LEU A 320 -15.88 -11.53 -21.22
C LEU A 320 -14.80 -10.44 -21.27
N LEU A 321 -13.66 -10.65 -20.63
CA LEU A 321 -12.51 -9.74 -20.75
C LEU A 321 -11.89 -9.74 -22.16
N ASP A 322 -11.96 -10.88 -22.86
CA ASP A 322 -11.53 -11.02 -24.26
C ASP A 322 -12.61 -10.62 -25.28
N GLY A 323 -13.80 -10.23 -24.82
CA GLY A 323 -14.91 -9.87 -25.68
C GLY A 323 -15.65 -11.05 -26.33
N LYS A 324 -15.33 -12.29 -25.92
CA LYS A 324 -15.92 -13.54 -26.43
C LYS A 324 -17.26 -13.86 -25.74
N LEU A 325 -18.29 -13.06 -26.05
CA LEU A 325 -19.59 -13.17 -25.37
C LEU A 325 -20.30 -14.50 -25.63
N THR A 326 -20.24 -15.02 -26.85
CA THR A 326 -20.87 -16.28 -27.25
C THR A 326 -20.34 -17.44 -26.45
N GLU A 327 -19.02 -17.51 -26.27
CA GLU A 327 -18.38 -18.55 -25.46
C GLU A 327 -18.73 -18.44 -23.97
N ALA A 328 -18.84 -17.20 -23.45
CA ALA A 328 -19.26 -16.96 -22.07
C ALA A 328 -20.71 -17.43 -21.82
N THR A 329 -21.64 -17.20 -22.77
CA THR A 329 -23.03 -17.68 -22.67
C THR A 329 -23.14 -19.19 -22.81
N GLU A 330 -22.38 -19.84 -23.70
CA GLU A 330 -22.29 -21.29 -23.79
C GLU A 330 -21.81 -21.90 -22.45
N LEU A 331 -20.76 -21.34 -21.84
CA LEU A 331 -20.26 -21.84 -20.56
C LEU A 331 -21.27 -21.65 -19.43
N TYR A 332 -22.05 -20.59 -19.46
CA TYR A 332 -23.15 -20.39 -18.51
C TYR A 332 -24.23 -21.47 -18.63
N GLU A 333 -24.61 -21.84 -19.87
CA GLU A 333 -25.56 -22.91 -20.12
C GLU A 333 -25.00 -24.32 -19.71
N ILE A 334 -23.74 -24.58 -20.03
CA ILE A 334 -23.01 -25.78 -19.64
C ILE A 334 -22.95 -25.95 -18.13
N MET A 335 -22.68 -24.83 -17.40
CA MET A 335 -22.57 -24.79 -15.95
C MET A 335 -23.83 -25.39 -15.27
N GLY A 336 -25.01 -24.96 -15.74
CA GLY A 336 -26.27 -25.47 -15.23
C GLY A 336 -26.45 -26.98 -15.49
N SER A 337 -26.09 -27.46 -16.70
CA SER A 337 -26.18 -28.88 -17.09
C SER A 337 -25.21 -29.80 -16.32
N LYS A 338 -24.08 -29.26 -15.83
CA LYS A 338 -23.06 -29.97 -15.04
C LYS A 338 -23.34 -30.00 -13.54
N GLY A 339 -24.50 -29.52 -13.09
CA GLY A 339 -24.87 -29.53 -11.67
C GLY A 339 -24.22 -28.41 -10.83
N CYS A 340 -23.68 -27.41 -11.49
CA CYS A 340 -23.15 -26.22 -10.86
C CYS A 340 -24.12 -25.03 -11.09
N PRO A 341 -25.15 -24.82 -10.25
CA PRO A 341 -26.13 -23.77 -10.48
C PRO A 341 -25.45 -22.39 -10.40
N PRO A 342 -25.76 -21.45 -11.33
CA PRO A 342 -25.25 -20.09 -11.26
C PRO A 342 -25.61 -19.41 -9.94
N ASP A 343 -24.65 -18.72 -9.37
CA ASP A 343 -24.82 -17.93 -8.13
C ASP A 343 -24.89 -16.42 -8.43
N ALA A 344 -25.14 -15.61 -7.41
CA ALA A 344 -25.20 -14.16 -7.54
C ALA A 344 -23.91 -13.58 -8.12
N HIS A 345 -22.76 -14.22 -7.90
CA HIS A 345 -21.48 -13.81 -8.44
C HIS A 345 -21.38 -14.09 -9.96
N THR A 346 -21.87 -15.25 -10.41
CA THR A 346 -21.98 -15.61 -11.84
C THR A 346 -22.77 -14.56 -12.61
N TYR A 347 -23.96 -14.18 -12.10
CA TYR A 347 -24.79 -13.14 -12.71
C TYR A 347 -24.08 -11.78 -12.73
N SER A 348 -23.42 -11.42 -11.63
CA SER A 348 -22.69 -10.14 -11.57
C SER A 348 -21.55 -10.08 -12.59
N ILE A 349 -20.81 -11.17 -12.82
CA ILE A 349 -19.75 -11.25 -13.83
C ILE A 349 -20.34 -11.08 -15.24
N LEU A 350 -21.43 -11.80 -15.56
CA LEU A 350 -22.08 -11.72 -16.86
C LEU A 350 -22.67 -10.33 -17.12
N ILE A 351 -23.36 -9.75 -16.16
CA ILE A 351 -23.91 -8.39 -16.21
C ILE A 351 -22.78 -7.39 -16.44
N HIS A 352 -21.68 -7.50 -15.68
CA HIS A 352 -20.51 -6.63 -15.85
C HIS A 352 -19.87 -6.76 -17.23
N GLY A 353 -19.72 -7.98 -17.73
CA GLY A 353 -19.20 -8.23 -19.08
C GLY A 353 -20.08 -7.63 -20.17
N LEU A 354 -21.40 -7.84 -20.11
CA LEU A 354 -22.37 -7.27 -21.03
C LEU A 354 -22.34 -5.73 -21.01
N CYS A 355 -22.25 -5.16 -19.81
CA CYS A 355 -22.13 -3.71 -19.64
C CYS A 355 -20.84 -3.13 -20.25
N LYS A 356 -19.70 -3.83 -20.09
CA LYS A 356 -18.43 -3.46 -20.73
C LYS A 356 -18.47 -3.53 -22.26
N LEU A 357 -19.19 -4.50 -22.77
CA LEU A 357 -19.38 -4.68 -24.22
C LEU A 357 -20.45 -3.75 -24.83
N GLY A 358 -20.96 -2.80 -24.06
CA GLY A 358 -21.96 -1.82 -24.53
C GLY A 358 -23.35 -2.43 -24.75
N ARG A 359 -23.71 -3.49 -24.06
CA ARG A 359 -25.01 -4.16 -24.16
C ARG A 359 -25.83 -4.13 -22.87
N PRO A 360 -26.10 -2.93 -22.27
CA PRO A 360 -26.77 -2.84 -21.00
C PRO A 360 -28.22 -3.34 -21.02
N GLY A 361 -28.92 -3.26 -22.15
CA GLY A 361 -30.25 -3.83 -22.29
C GLY A 361 -30.29 -5.37 -22.18
N SER A 362 -29.23 -6.07 -22.61
CA SER A 362 -29.10 -7.52 -22.38
C SER A 362 -28.75 -7.83 -20.92
N ALA A 363 -27.98 -6.97 -20.28
CA ALA A 363 -27.67 -7.06 -18.86
C ALA A 363 -28.94 -6.93 -17.98
N MET A 364 -29.86 -6.04 -18.33
CA MET A 364 -31.16 -5.92 -17.66
C MET A 364 -32.04 -7.16 -17.79
N ARG A 365 -32.01 -7.83 -18.96
CA ARG A 365 -32.72 -9.09 -19.10
C ARG A 365 -32.15 -10.17 -18.17
N LEU A 366 -30.84 -10.21 -18.06
CA LEU A 366 -30.15 -11.15 -17.16
C LEU A 366 -30.41 -10.85 -15.68
N LEU A 367 -30.60 -9.58 -15.32
CA LEU A 367 -31.00 -9.18 -13.95
C LEU A 367 -32.40 -9.77 -13.61
N ARG A 368 -33.36 -9.66 -14.54
CA ARG A 368 -34.70 -10.25 -14.34
C ARG A 368 -34.63 -11.78 -14.22
N GLU A 369 -33.83 -12.42 -15.08
CA GLU A 369 -33.61 -13.89 -15.00
C GLU A 369 -33.00 -14.29 -13.64
N MET A 370 -32.10 -13.49 -13.09
CA MET A 370 -31.52 -13.67 -11.77
C MET A 370 -32.59 -13.66 -10.67
N GLU A 371 -33.52 -12.67 -10.74
CA GLU A 371 -34.65 -12.54 -9.81
C GLU A 371 -35.62 -13.73 -9.97
N ASP A 372 -35.97 -14.10 -11.20
CA ASP A 372 -36.87 -15.23 -11.50
C ASP A 372 -36.35 -16.58 -10.98
N LYS A 373 -35.02 -16.77 -10.98
CA LYS A 373 -34.35 -17.94 -10.42
C LYS A 373 -34.12 -17.91 -8.91
N GLY A 374 -34.62 -16.86 -8.23
CA GLY A 374 -34.52 -16.70 -6.78
C GLY A 374 -33.15 -16.26 -6.28
N CYS A 375 -32.26 -15.84 -7.17
CA CYS A 375 -30.98 -15.22 -6.79
C CYS A 375 -31.16 -13.72 -6.59
N ALA A 376 -31.26 -13.24 -5.36
CA ALA A 376 -31.46 -11.83 -5.10
C ALA A 376 -30.27 -10.97 -5.58
N PRO A 377 -30.50 -9.93 -6.43
CA PRO A 377 -29.46 -9.00 -6.81
C PRO A 377 -28.92 -8.24 -5.60
N ASN A 378 -27.63 -7.99 -5.59
CA ASN A 378 -26.97 -7.23 -4.52
C ASN A 378 -26.61 -5.81 -4.98
N VAL A 379 -26.17 -4.98 -4.05
CA VAL A 379 -25.73 -3.59 -4.32
C VAL A 379 -24.72 -3.51 -5.45
N VAL A 380 -23.77 -4.48 -5.54
CA VAL A 380 -22.75 -4.53 -6.57
C VAL A 380 -23.37 -4.72 -7.97
N THR A 381 -24.32 -5.62 -8.10
CA THR A 381 -25.02 -5.91 -9.37
C THR A 381 -25.73 -4.65 -9.90
N TYR A 382 -26.49 -3.96 -9.03
CA TYR A 382 -27.16 -2.72 -9.39
C TYR A 382 -26.16 -1.60 -9.73
N THR A 383 -25.10 -1.44 -8.94
CA THR A 383 -24.06 -0.41 -9.20
C THR A 383 -23.41 -0.59 -10.57
N ILE A 384 -23.12 -1.82 -10.99
CA ILE A 384 -22.56 -2.11 -12.31
C ILE A 384 -23.51 -1.66 -13.43
N LEU A 385 -24.81 -1.96 -13.28
CA LEU A 385 -25.83 -1.55 -14.25
C LEU A 385 -26.00 -0.03 -14.31
N LEU A 386 -26.11 0.63 -13.16
CA LEU A 386 -26.22 2.08 -13.04
C LEU A 386 -25.05 2.79 -13.73
N HIS A 387 -23.81 2.35 -13.47
CA HIS A 387 -22.62 2.89 -14.13
C HIS A 387 -22.63 2.63 -15.65
N ALA A 388 -23.11 1.46 -16.08
CA ALA A 388 -23.19 1.14 -17.49
C ALA A 388 -24.23 2.00 -18.21
N PHE A 389 -25.39 2.24 -17.62
CA PHE A 389 -26.40 3.14 -18.18
C PHE A 389 -25.90 4.57 -18.25
N CYS A 390 -25.24 5.07 -17.20
CA CYS A 390 -24.61 6.38 -17.22
C CYS A 390 -23.60 6.52 -18.36
N ARG A 391 -22.72 5.53 -18.55
CA ARG A 391 -21.69 5.54 -19.62
C ARG A 391 -22.27 5.50 -21.03
N ASN A 392 -23.47 4.94 -21.21
CA ASN A 392 -24.14 4.83 -22.49
C ASN A 392 -25.23 5.90 -22.69
N GLY A 393 -25.35 6.88 -21.78
CA GLY A 393 -26.34 7.95 -21.87
C GLY A 393 -27.79 7.50 -21.70
N MET A 394 -28.03 6.31 -21.13
CA MET A 394 -29.36 5.71 -20.94
C MET A 394 -29.96 6.14 -19.61
N TRP A 395 -30.28 7.41 -19.48
CA TRP A 395 -30.66 8.06 -18.20
C TRP A 395 -31.99 7.57 -17.63
N ASP A 396 -32.99 7.30 -18.49
CA ASP A 396 -34.29 6.79 -18.04
C ASP A 396 -34.15 5.37 -17.45
N ASP A 397 -33.37 4.52 -18.09
CA ASP A 397 -33.07 3.18 -17.58
C ASP A 397 -32.26 3.24 -16.28
N MET A 398 -31.33 4.19 -16.17
CA MET A 398 -30.59 4.43 -14.93
C MET A 398 -31.51 4.78 -13.77
N ARG A 399 -32.40 5.79 -13.97
CA ARG A 399 -33.36 6.20 -12.95
C ARG A 399 -34.36 5.08 -12.60
N ALA A 400 -34.81 4.31 -13.59
CA ALA A 400 -35.69 3.16 -13.36
C ALA A 400 -34.99 2.08 -12.52
N THR A 401 -33.71 1.81 -12.84
CA THR A 401 -32.90 0.82 -12.12
C THR A 401 -32.59 1.27 -10.68
N LEU A 402 -32.32 2.56 -10.47
CA LEU A 402 -32.11 3.11 -9.13
C LEU A 402 -33.38 2.97 -8.27
N LYS A 403 -34.55 3.31 -8.84
CA LYS A 403 -35.84 3.13 -8.15
C LYS A 403 -36.11 1.66 -7.82
N LEU A 404 -35.79 0.74 -8.72
CA LEU A 404 -35.93 -0.71 -8.50
C LEU A 404 -35.02 -1.17 -7.36
N MET A 405 -33.78 -0.72 -7.31
CA MET A 405 -32.83 -1.01 -6.23
C MET A 405 -33.37 -0.55 -4.87
N LEU A 406 -33.87 0.70 -4.80
CA LEU A 406 -34.44 1.26 -3.58
C LEU A 406 -35.74 0.53 -3.15
N ALA A 407 -36.59 0.15 -4.12
CA ALA A 407 -37.80 -0.65 -3.84
C ALA A 407 -37.47 -2.04 -3.26
N ASN A 408 -36.32 -2.60 -3.62
CA ASN A 408 -35.80 -3.86 -3.05
C ASN A 408 -35.12 -3.67 -1.68
N GLY A 409 -35.21 -2.48 -1.09
CA GLY A 409 -34.62 -2.17 0.22
C GLY A 409 -33.10 -2.03 0.22
N LEU A 410 -32.47 -1.90 -0.96
CA LEU A 410 -31.03 -1.71 -1.10
C LEU A 410 -30.70 -0.22 -1.27
N SER A 411 -29.87 0.32 -0.40
CA SER A 411 -29.35 1.69 -0.52
C SER A 411 -28.01 1.72 -1.25
N LEU A 412 -27.81 2.76 -2.06
CA LEU A 412 -26.53 3.01 -2.73
C LEU A 412 -25.58 3.69 -1.72
N ASN A 413 -24.32 3.31 -1.74
CA ASN A 413 -23.30 3.98 -0.93
C ASN A 413 -22.76 5.24 -1.64
N SER A 414 -22.00 6.09 -0.93
CA SER A 414 -21.39 7.32 -1.48
C SER A 414 -20.56 7.03 -2.73
N GLN A 415 -19.85 5.90 -2.79
CA GLN A 415 -19.03 5.52 -3.94
C GLN A 415 -19.88 5.24 -5.20
N GLY A 416 -21.06 4.64 -5.04
CA GLY A 416 -22.00 4.39 -6.15
C GLY A 416 -22.55 5.70 -6.71
N TYR A 417 -23.01 6.61 -5.86
CA TYR A 417 -23.45 7.94 -6.27
C TYR A 417 -22.34 8.75 -6.94
N ASN A 418 -21.13 8.75 -6.35
CA ASN A 418 -19.97 9.46 -6.91
C ASN A 418 -19.62 8.97 -8.32
N GLY A 419 -19.71 7.65 -8.57
CA GLY A 419 -19.49 7.09 -9.90
C GLY A 419 -20.53 7.55 -10.93
N MET A 420 -21.81 7.63 -10.55
CA MET A 420 -22.86 8.16 -11.41
C MET A 420 -22.69 9.65 -11.65
N ILE A 421 -22.47 10.45 -10.63
CA ILE A 421 -22.23 11.89 -10.73
C ILE A 421 -21.03 12.17 -11.65
N TYR A 422 -19.93 11.43 -11.48
CA TYR A 422 -18.77 11.56 -12.37
C TYR A 422 -19.12 11.29 -13.84
N ALA A 423 -19.88 10.23 -14.11
CA ALA A 423 -20.27 9.86 -15.46
C ALA A 423 -21.17 10.94 -16.11
N VAL A 424 -22.13 11.47 -15.37
CA VAL A 424 -23.04 12.54 -15.80
C VAL A 424 -22.27 13.85 -16.06
N CYS A 425 -21.39 14.23 -15.14
CA CYS A 425 -20.52 15.40 -15.27
C CYS A 425 -19.60 15.32 -16.49
N LYS A 426 -19.05 14.13 -16.78
CA LYS A 426 -18.18 13.91 -17.95
C LYS A 426 -18.90 14.17 -19.29
N GLU A 427 -20.21 13.96 -19.33
CA GLU A 427 -21.04 14.28 -20.50
C GLU A 427 -21.55 15.73 -20.54
N GLY A 428 -21.15 16.54 -19.56
CA GLY A 428 -21.52 17.95 -19.48
C GLY A 428 -22.93 18.23 -18.94
N ARG A 429 -23.62 17.22 -18.41
CA ARG A 429 -25.00 17.32 -17.89
C ARG A 429 -25.01 17.71 -16.41
N MET A 430 -24.66 18.97 -16.12
CA MET A 430 -24.44 19.42 -14.75
C MET A 430 -25.75 19.47 -13.94
N ASP A 431 -26.92 19.79 -14.54
CA ASP A 431 -28.22 19.81 -13.86
C ASP A 431 -28.60 18.42 -13.31
N ASP A 432 -28.36 17.38 -14.10
CA ASP A 432 -28.59 16.00 -13.66
C ASP A 432 -27.63 15.58 -12.53
N ALA A 433 -26.38 16.04 -12.58
CA ALA A 433 -25.42 15.78 -11.53
C ALA A 433 -25.84 16.43 -10.19
N MET A 434 -26.35 17.66 -10.25
CA MET A 434 -26.91 18.35 -9.07
C MET A 434 -28.17 17.65 -8.55
N THR A 435 -29.03 17.15 -9.44
CA THR A 435 -30.21 16.36 -9.06
C THR A 435 -29.82 15.07 -8.35
N LEU A 436 -28.83 14.32 -8.87
CA LEU A 436 -28.30 13.11 -8.24
C LEU A 436 -27.67 13.38 -6.88
N MET A 437 -27.00 14.52 -6.70
CA MET A 437 -26.48 14.93 -5.38
C MET A 437 -27.60 15.22 -4.39
N GLN A 438 -28.73 15.80 -4.84
CA GLN A 438 -29.90 16.03 -3.99
C GLN A 438 -30.61 14.71 -3.64
N GLU A 439 -30.74 13.79 -4.61
CA GLU A 439 -31.26 12.43 -4.37
C GLU A 439 -30.39 11.68 -3.34
N MET A 440 -29.06 11.78 -3.46
CA MET A 440 -28.10 11.22 -2.49
C MET A 440 -28.38 11.74 -1.07
N LYS A 441 -28.64 13.04 -0.91
CA LYS A 441 -28.98 13.64 0.40
C LYS A 441 -30.33 13.15 0.93
N SER A 442 -31.35 13.05 0.07
CA SER A 442 -32.69 12.61 0.46
C SER A 442 -32.72 11.15 0.91
N GLU A 443 -31.86 10.30 0.37
CA GLU A 443 -31.68 8.90 0.76
C GLU A 443 -30.76 8.73 2.00
N GLY A 444 -30.40 9.82 2.67
CA GLY A 444 -29.57 9.81 3.88
C GLY A 444 -28.07 9.54 3.64
N CYS A 445 -27.66 9.50 2.39
CA CYS A 445 -26.25 9.34 2.02
C CYS A 445 -25.61 10.74 1.89
N LYS A 446 -24.76 11.13 2.85
CA LYS A 446 -24.14 12.47 2.83
C LYS A 446 -23.09 12.57 1.70
N PRO A 447 -23.16 13.63 0.85
CA PRO A 447 -22.10 13.93 -0.08
C PRO A 447 -20.77 14.13 0.63
N ASP A 448 -19.72 13.54 0.09
CA ASP A 448 -18.38 13.65 0.61
C ASP A 448 -17.55 14.65 -0.23
N ILE A 449 -16.32 14.91 0.20
CA ILE A 449 -15.41 15.81 -0.52
C ILE A 449 -15.15 15.35 -1.97
N CYS A 450 -15.25 14.05 -2.27
CA CYS A 450 -15.10 13.52 -3.63
C CYS A 450 -16.30 13.92 -4.51
N THR A 451 -17.53 13.89 -3.96
CA THR A 451 -18.75 14.34 -4.64
C THR A 451 -18.63 15.80 -5.06
N TYR A 452 -18.30 16.67 -4.10
CA TYR A 452 -18.14 18.11 -4.35
C TYR A 452 -17.00 18.39 -5.35
N ASN A 453 -15.83 17.80 -5.16
CA ASN A 453 -14.70 18.01 -6.06
C ASN A 453 -14.99 17.57 -7.50
N THR A 454 -15.75 16.49 -7.68
CA THR A 454 -16.14 16.02 -9.02
C THR A 454 -17.00 17.07 -9.72
N ILE A 455 -18.03 17.58 -9.06
CA ILE A 455 -18.95 18.56 -9.64
C ILE A 455 -18.21 19.90 -9.88
N ILE A 456 -17.48 20.41 -8.88
CA ILE A 456 -16.69 21.65 -8.96
C ILE A 456 -15.71 21.57 -10.13
N TYR A 457 -14.97 20.46 -10.28
CA TYR A 457 -14.02 20.28 -11.37
C TYR A 457 -14.68 20.38 -12.75
N HIS A 458 -15.81 19.72 -12.93
CA HIS A 458 -16.52 19.75 -14.21
C HIS A 458 -17.22 21.10 -14.48
N LEU A 459 -17.78 21.75 -13.47
CA LEU A 459 -18.29 23.13 -13.59
C LEU A 459 -17.19 24.10 -14.04
N CYS A 460 -16.03 24.01 -13.41
CA CYS A 460 -14.87 24.83 -13.79
C CYS A 460 -14.40 24.58 -15.23
N ASN A 461 -14.37 23.32 -15.68
CA ASN A 461 -13.97 22.98 -17.04
C ASN A 461 -15.00 23.43 -18.08
N ASN A 462 -16.29 23.45 -17.73
CA ASN A 462 -17.38 23.95 -18.59
C ASN A 462 -17.48 25.49 -18.57
N GLY A 463 -16.64 26.16 -17.78
CA GLY A 463 -16.66 27.63 -17.68
C GLY A 463 -17.72 28.20 -16.73
N GLN A 464 -18.47 27.37 -16.04
CA GLN A 464 -19.53 27.73 -15.08
C GLN A 464 -18.92 28.01 -13.69
N ILE A 465 -18.01 29.00 -13.62
CA ILE A 465 -17.20 29.25 -12.43
C ILE A 465 -18.04 29.81 -11.29
N GLU A 466 -19.07 30.59 -11.57
CA GLU A 466 -19.97 31.17 -10.57
C GLU A 466 -20.73 30.09 -9.80
N GLU A 467 -21.23 29.09 -10.53
CA GLU A 467 -21.89 27.91 -9.93
C GLU A 467 -20.90 27.06 -9.13
N ALA A 468 -19.66 26.95 -9.60
CA ALA A 468 -18.61 26.22 -8.86
C ALA A 468 -18.25 26.90 -7.54
N VAL A 469 -18.17 28.24 -7.51
CA VAL A 469 -17.95 29.02 -6.29
C VAL A 469 -19.14 28.89 -5.33
N TYR A 470 -20.36 29.01 -5.84
CA TYR A 470 -21.57 28.82 -5.04
C TYR A 470 -21.61 27.41 -4.39
N LEU A 471 -21.23 26.38 -5.16
CA LEU A 471 -21.15 25.01 -4.64
C LEU A 471 -20.08 24.85 -3.59
N PHE A 472 -18.97 25.57 -3.71
CA PHE A 472 -17.90 25.62 -2.70
C PHE A 472 -18.38 26.27 -1.39
N GLU A 473 -19.13 27.39 -1.47
CA GLU A 473 -19.71 28.02 -0.29
C GLU A 473 -20.68 27.06 0.43
N ASN A 474 -21.54 26.37 -0.31
CA ASN A 474 -22.45 25.36 0.25
C ASN A 474 -21.69 24.19 0.91
N LEU A 475 -20.56 23.79 0.36
CA LEU A 475 -19.70 22.73 0.95
C LEU A 475 -19.24 23.12 2.36
N VAL A 476 -18.81 24.38 2.53
CA VAL A 476 -18.34 24.92 3.81
C VAL A 476 -19.50 25.00 4.81
N ASP A 477 -20.68 25.45 4.37
CA ASP A 477 -21.89 25.55 5.21
C ASP A 477 -22.39 24.17 5.70
N GLU A 478 -22.21 23.12 4.90
CA GLU A 478 -22.54 21.74 5.29
C GLU A 478 -21.49 21.08 6.18
N GLY A 479 -20.42 21.80 6.54
CA GLY A 479 -19.37 21.31 7.42
C GLY A 479 -18.41 20.30 6.78
N VAL A 480 -18.39 20.21 5.45
CA VAL A 480 -17.42 19.40 4.72
C VAL A 480 -16.13 20.20 4.57
N VAL A 481 -15.01 19.66 5.01
CA VAL A 481 -13.72 20.37 4.93
C VAL A 481 -13.18 20.32 3.51
N ALA A 482 -13.04 21.49 2.87
CA ALA A 482 -12.39 21.63 1.58
C ALA A 482 -10.94 21.18 1.66
N ASN A 483 -10.48 20.44 0.66
CA ASN A 483 -9.11 19.98 0.59
C ASN A 483 -8.29 20.77 -0.46
N ARG A 484 -6.99 20.50 -0.54
CA ARG A 484 -6.08 21.13 -1.48
C ARG A 484 -6.56 21.04 -2.95
N ILE A 485 -7.20 19.92 -3.32
CA ILE A 485 -7.69 19.71 -4.69
C ILE A 485 -8.83 20.68 -4.99
N THR A 486 -9.77 20.87 -4.05
CA THR A 486 -10.90 21.82 -4.17
C THR A 486 -10.39 23.22 -4.45
N TYR A 487 -9.49 23.72 -3.57
CA TYR A 487 -8.92 25.07 -3.70
C TYR A 487 -8.14 25.23 -5.01
N ASN A 488 -7.25 24.30 -5.34
CA ASN A 488 -6.46 24.37 -6.57
C ASN A 488 -7.32 24.37 -7.83
N THR A 489 -8.40 23.61 -7.86
CA THR A 489 -9.32 23.58 -8.99
C THR A 489 -10.00 24.93 -9.20
N LEU A 490 -10.51 25.54 -8.14
CA LEU A 490 -11.17 26.83 -8.19
C LEU A 490 -10.17 27.97 -8.49
N ILE A 491 -9.01 27.99 -7.86
CA ILE A 491 -7.94 28.96 -8.12
C ILE A 491 -7.56 28.91 -9.61
N HIS A 492 -7.32 27.71 -10.14
CA HIS A 492 -6.97 27.54 -11.55
C HIS A 492 -8.09 28.04 -12.49
N ALA A 493 -9.34 27.72 -12.20
CA ALA A 493 -10.48 28.17 -12.99
C ALA A 493 -10.65 29.69 -12.98
N LEU A 494 -10.56 30.32 -11.79
CA LEU A 494 -10.59 31.78 -11.64
C LEU A 494 -9.47 32.47 -12.43
N LEU A 495 -8.25 31.94 -12.37
CA LEU A 495 -7.08 32.46 -13.10
C LEU A 495 -7.25 32.29 -14.62
N CYS A 496 -7.92 31.24 -15.08
CA CYS A 496 -8.22 31.08 -16.51
C CYS A 496 -9.25 32.11 -17.02
N LYS A 497 -10.22 32.52 -16.18
CA LYS A 497 -11.22 33.57 -16.47
C LYS A 497 -10.65 34.99 -16.35
N GLY A 498 -9.46 35.14 -15.77
CA GLY A 498 -8.81 36.46 -15.52
C GLY A 498 -9.17 37.08 -14.16
N GLY A 499 -9.81 36.33 -13.27
CA GLY A 499 -10.16 36.78 -11.91
C GLY A 499 -8.99 36.65 -10.94
N LEU A 500 -7.90 37.39 -11.16
CA LEU A 500 -6.70 37.31 -10.31
C LEU A 500 -6.96 37.66 -8.84
N GLN A 501 -7.77 38.69 -8.59
CA GLN A 501 -8.07 39.14 -7.21
C GLN A 501 -8.84 38.10 -6.42
N ASP A 502 -9.83 37.46 -7.05
CA ASP A 502 -10.62 36.40 -6.43
C ASP A 502 -9.79 35.15 -6.18
N ALA A 503 -8.88 34.82 -7.13
CA ALA A 503 -7.94 33.73 -6.95
C ALA A 503 -6.96 33.96 -5.79
N ILE A 504 -6.45 35.17 -5.61
CA ILE A 504 -5.58 35.53 -4.47
C ILE A 504 -6.37 35.47 -3.16
N ARG A 505 -7.63 35.95 -3.15
CA ARG A 505 -8.50 35.84 -1.96
C ARG A 505 -8.67 34.39 -1.55
N LEU A 506 -9.00 33.51 -2.50
CA LEU A 506 -9.20 32.10 -2.27
C LEU A 506 -7.91 31.38 -1.84
N ALA A 507 -6.74 31.78 -2.37
CA ALA A 507 -5.43 31.28 -1.92
C ALA A 507 -5.11 31.67 -0.47
N ASN A 508 -5.46 32.89 -0.05
CA ASN A 508 -5.32 33.32 1.34
C ASN A 508 -6.27 32.55 2.27
N GLU A 509 -7.51 32.32 1.85
CA GLU A 509 -8.49 31.52 2.56
C GLU A 509 -8.02 30.07 2.74
N MET A 510 -7.44 29.48 1.72
CA MET A 510 -6.83 28.15 1.76
C MET A 510 -5.78 28.04 2.88
N VAL A 511 -4.93 29.07 3.02
CA VAL A 511 -3.90 29.12 4.07
C VAL A 511 -4.52 29.28 5.46
N LEU A 512 -5.55 30.13 5.60
CA LEU A 512 -6.29 30.34 6.87
C LEU A 512 -6.96 29.04 7.37
N HIS A 513 -7.44 28.22 6.44
CA HIS A 513 -8.03 26.90 6.77
C HIS A 513 -6.98 25.77 6.95
N GLY A 514 -5.69 26.13 7.07
CA GLY A 514 -4.62 25.16 7.34
C GLY A 514 -4.16 24.34 6.14
N CYS A 515 -4.65 24.65 4.93
CA CYS A 515 -4.20 24.03 3.70
C CYS A 515 -3.02 24.84 3.13
N SER A 516 -1.81 24.28 3.14
CA SER A 516 -0.65 24.93 2.53
C SER A 516 -0.77 24.95 1.00
N LEU A 517 -0.43 26.08 0.39
CA LEU A 517 -0.23 26.18 -1.07
C LEU A 517 0.84 25.19 -1.51
N ASP A 518 0.67 24.61 -2.68
CA ASP A 518 1.65 23.72 -3.30
C ASP A 518 2.27 24.34 -4.56
N VAL A 519 3.18 23.61 -5.18
CA VAL A 519 3.84 24.05 -6.43
C VAL A 519 2.82 24.39 -7.53
N VAL A 520 1.69 23.69 -7.59
CA VAL A 520 0.66 23.91 -8.60
C VAL A 520 -0.05 25.24 -8.38
N SER A 521 -0.44 25.54 -7.12
CA SER A 521 -1.08 26.78 -6.74
C SER A 521 -0.16 27.99 -7.04
N TYR A 522 1.13 27.91 -6.60
CA TYR A 522 2.10 28.98 -6.86
C TYR A 522 2.33 29.18 -8.36
N ASN A 523 2.50 28.11 -9.14
CA ASN A 523 2.68 28.22 -10.60
C ASN A 523 1.47 28.83 -11.30
N GLY A 524 0.27 28.54 -10.84
CA GLY A 524 -0.97 29.15 -11.33
C GLY A 524 -0.98 30.66 -11.11
N LEU A 525 -0.69 31.11 -9.88
CA LEU A 525 -0.64 32.52 -9.52
C LEU A 525 0.50 33.27 -10.24
N ILE A 526 1.70 32.71 -10.29
CA ILE A 526 2.84 33.25 -11.05
C ILE A 526 2.47 33.42 -12.52
N LYS A 527 1.85 32.41 -13.15
CA LYS A 527 1.41 32.46 -14.56
C LYS A 527 0.39 33.57 -14.80
N ALA A 528 -0.53 33.77 -13.88
CA ALA A 528 -1.54 34.81 -13.99
C ALA A 528 -0.95 36.21 -13.83
N LEU A 529 -0.10 36.42 -12.81
CA LEU A 529 0.62 37.70 -12.63
C LEU A 529 1.51 38.04 -13.84
N CYS A 530 2.16 37.02 -14.42
CA CYS A 530 2.94 37.20 -15.64
C CYS A 530 2.05 37.63 -16.81
N LYS A 531 0.85 37.06 -16.97
CA LYS A 531 -0.11 37.46 -18.03
C LYS A 531 -0.58 38.91 -17.85
N ASP A 532 -0.76 39.35 -16.60
CA ASP A 532 -1.15 40.74 -16.26
C ASP A 532 0.01 41.74 -16.33
N GLY A 533 1.21 41.28 -16.68
CA GLY A 533 2.41 42.12 -16.78
C GLY A 533 3.09 42.47 -15.45
N ASN A 534 2.59 41.89 -14.34
CA ASN A 534 3.11 42.17 -12.98
C ASN A 534 4.27 41.23 -12.62
N VAL A 535 5.38 41.35 -13.38
CA VAL A 535 6.55 40.47 -13.24
C VAL A 535 7.20 40.57 -11.87
N ASP A 536 7.28 41.81 -11.28
CA ASP A 536 7.91 42.00 -9.98
C ASP A 536 7.16 41.30 -8.85
N GLN A 537 5.82 41.31 -8.88
CA GLN A 537 5.01 40.56 -7.91
C GLN A 537 5.16 39.06 -8.10
N SER A 538 5.29 38.57 -9.35
CA SER A 538 5.53 37.14 -9.61
C SER A 538 6.91 36.66 -9.12
N MET A 539 7.94 37.54 -9.13
CA MET A 539 9.25 37.27 -8.50
C MET A 539 9.15 37.19 -6.97
N VAL A 540 8.35 38.06 -6.34
CA VAL A 540 8.08 37.99 -4.89
C VAL A 540 7.41 36.68 -4.53
N LEU A 541 6.46 36.21 -5.32
CA LEU A 541 5.81 34.90 -5.07
C LEU A 541 6.78 33.72 -5.19
N LEU A 542 7.74 33.76 -6.12
CA LEU A 542 8.79 32.73 -6.20
C LEU A 542 9.66 32.74 -4.94
N ALA A 543 10.06 33.93 -4.45
CA ALA A 543 10.84 34.07 -3.22
C ALA A 543 10.04 33.53 -2.01
N GLU A 544 8.77 33.89 -1.88
CA GLU A 544 7.87 33.38 -0.83
C GLU A 544 7.74 31.85 -0.87
N MET A 545 7.63 31.27 -2.07
CA MET A 545 7.57 29.81 -2.28
C MET A 545 8.82 29.13 -1.70
N ILE A 546 10.00 29.70 -1.95
CA ILE A 546 11.29 29.21 -1.45
C ILE A 546 11.39 29.36 0.07
N GLU A 547 11.02 30.53 0.61
CA GLU A 547 11.04 30.81 2.06
C GLU A 547 10.13 29.85 2.85
N LYS A 548 8.98 29.46 2.28
CA LYS A 548 8.07 28.48 2.88
C LYS A 548 8.55 27.02 2.70
N GLY A 549 9.74 26.80 2.14
CA GLY A 549 10.32 25.48 1.95
C GLY A 549 9.70 24.66 0.81
N ILE A 550 8.90 25.29 -0.04
CA ILE A 550 8.29 24.64 -1.21
C ILE A 550 9.28 24.77 -2.36
N LYS A 551 9.83 23.65 -2.82
CA LYS A 551 10.83 23.63 -3.90
C LYS A 551 10.18 23.99 -5.25
N PRO A 552 10.61 25.08 -5.91
CA PRO A 552 10.17 25.38 -7.28
C PRO A 552 10.59 24.27 -8.24
N ASN A 553 9.90 24.15 -9.35
CA ASN A 553 10.25 23.25 -10.44
C ASN A 553 10.63 24.01 -11.71
N ASN A 554 11.03 23.31 -12.77
CA ASN A 554 11.37 23.91 -14.06
C ASN A 554 10.25 24.80 -14.60
N ILE A 555 8.98 24.43 -14.36
CA ILE A 555 7.82 25.23 -14.81
C ILE A 555 7.78 26.57 -14.11
N SER A 556 8.05 26.63 -12.79
CA SER A 556 8.06 27.87 -12.00
C SER A 556 9.05 28.88 -12.57
N TYR A 557 10.27 28.43 -12.84
CA TYR A 557 11.31 29.27 -13.43
C TYR A 557 11.03 29.63 -14.89
N ASN A 558 10.57 28.69 -15.72
CA ASN A 558 10.30 28.93 -17.14
C ASN A 558 9.18 29.95 -17.38
N LEU A 559 8.17 30.00 -16.50
CA LEU A 559 7.12 31.03 -16.55
C LEU A 559 7.71 32.43 -16.39
N LEU A 560 8.53 32.64 -15.38
CA LEU A 560 9.16 33.91 -15.09
C LEU A 560 10.21 34.31 -16.14
N ILE A 561 11.08 33.37 -16.54
CA ILE A 561 12.08 33.59 -17.60
C ILE A 561 11.40 33.99 -18.90
N SER A 562 10.28 33.32 -19.26
CA SER A 562 9.51 33.65 -20.46
C SER A 562 8.96 35.08 -20.43
N GLU A 563 8.43 35.51 -19.28
CA GLU A 563 7.85 36.84 -19.16
C GLU A 563 8.92 37.93 -19.10
N LEU A 564 10.05 37.71 -18.37
CA LEU A 564 11.21 38.60 -18.39
C LEU A 564 11.79 38.76 -19.79
N CYS A 565 11.83 37.72 -20.61
CA CYS A 565 12.26 37.80 -22.00
C CYS A 565 11.24 38.55 -22.89
N LYS A 566 9.94 38.49 -22.61
CA LYS A 566 8.92 39.29 -23.33
C LYS A 566 8.98 40.77 -22.98
N THR A 567 9.18 41.07 -21.70
CA THR A 567 9.31 42.46 -21.17
C THR A 567 10.68 43.08 -21.43
N ARG A 568 11.54 42.42 -22.21
CA ARG A 568 12.93 42.87 -22.55
C ARG A 568 13.89 42.92 -21.35
N ARG A 569 13.57 42.31 -20.22
CA ARG A 569 14.44 42.23 -19.01
C ARG A 569 15.31 40.96 -19.07
N VAL A 570 16.03 40.77 -20.17
CA VAL A 570 16.76 39.52 -20.43
C VAL A 570 17.94 39.31 -19.46
N ARG A 571 18.49 40.35 -18.87
CA ARG A 571 19.54 40.26 -17.83
C ARG A 571 18.99 39.55 -16.59
N ASP A 572 17.82 39.96 -16.14
CA ASP A 572 17.15 39.32 -14.97
C ASP A 572 16.78 37.91 -15.27
N ALA A 573 16.37 37.60 -16.50
CA ALA A 573 16.09 36.22 -16.94
C ALA A 573 17.33 35.29 -16.88
N LEU A 574 18.52 35.84 -17.25
CA LEU A 574 19.79 35.13 -17.15
C LEU A 574 20.22 34.90 -15.70
N GLU A 575 19.99 35.88 -14.82
CA GLU A 575 20.26 35.75 -13.38
C GLU A 575 19.34 34.68 -12.75
N LEU A 576 18.04 34.68 -13.10
CA LEU A 576 17.09 33.69 -12.64
C LEU A 576 17.44 32.28 -13.12
N SER A 577 17.98 32.14 -14.33
CA SER A 577 18.50 30.87 -14.84
C SER A 577 19.72 30.38 -14.04
N LYS A 578 20.57 31.26 -13.54
CA LYS A 578 21.68 30.88 -12.64
C LYS A 578 21.17 30.48 -11.26
N GLU A 579 20.16 31.16 -10.74
CA GLU A 579 19.53 30.84 -9.47
C GLU A 579 18.89 29.44 -9.53
N MET A 580 18.22 29.10 -10.65
CA MET A 580 17.70 27.77 -10.92
C MET A 580 18.77 26.68 -10.78
N LEU A 581 19.98 26.91 -11.33
CA LEU A 581 21.13 26.02 -11.19
C LEU A 581 21.60 25.91 -9.72
N ASN A 582 21.64 27.04 -8.98
CA ASN A 582 22.03 27.05 -7.58
C ASN A 582 21.06 26.28 -6.69
N GLN A 583 19.78 26.20 -7.08
CA GLN A 583 18.76 25.39 -6.42
C GLN A 583 18.83 23.88 -6.82
N GLY A 584 19.82 23.51 -7.63
CA GLY A 584 20.02 22.13 -8.08
C GLY A 584 19.09 21.69 -9.23
N LEU A 585 18.41 22.63 -9.90
CA LEU A 585 17.57 22.37 -11.06
C LEU A 585 18.38 22.60 -12.34
N THR A 586 18.41 21.61 -13.22
CA THR A 586 19.01 21.75 -14.54
C THR A 586 18.04 22.42 -15.52
N PRO A 587 18.44 23.54 -16.18
CA PRO A 587 17.64 24.14 -17.23
C PRO A 587 17.34 23.14 -18.34
N ASP A 588 16.10 23.07 -18.76
CA ASP A 588 15.65 22.22 -19.85
C ASP A 588 15.73 22.93 -21.21
N ILE A 589 15.44 22.23 -22.28
CA ILE A 589 15.45 22.78 -23.64
C ILE A 589 14.48 23.95 -23.80
N VAL A 590 13.38 23.98 -23.02
CA VAL A 590 12.40 25.07 -23.02
C VAL A 590 13.01 26.33 -22.42
N THR A 591 13.75 26.21 -21.31
CA THR A 591 14.50 27.31 -20.69
C THR A 591 15.49 27.92 -21.68
N TYR A 592 16.33 27.09 -22.31
CA TYR A 592 17.32 27.55 -23.27
C TYR A 592 16.66 28.20 -24.50
N ASN A 593 15.63 27.61 -25.10
CA ASN A 593 14.90 28.18 -26.23
C ASN A 593 14.29 29.53 -25.90
N THR A 594 13.79 29.70 -24.68
CA THR A 594 13.19 30.95 -24.21
C THR A 594 14.25 32.03 -24.07
N LEU A 595 15.40 31.73 -23.45
CA LEU A 595 16.52 32.64 -23.30
C LEU A 595 17.14 33.03 -24.64
N ILE A 596 17.38 32.06 -25.53
CA ILE A 596 17.90 32.31 -26.89
C ILE A 596 16.96 33.26 -27.63
N ASN A 597 15.64 33.03 -27.59
CA ASN A 597 14.67 33.90 -28.23
C ASN A 597 14.65 35.29 -27.61
N GLY A 598 14.78 35.41 -26.29
CA GLY A 598 14.89 36.67 -25.57
C GLY A 598 16.13 37.48 -25.99
N LEU A 599 17.31 36.83 -26.04
CA LEU A 599 18.57 37.42 -26.48
C LEU A 599 18.49 37.90 -27.94
N CYS A 600 17.93 37.08 -28.81
CA CYS A 600 17.74 37.45 -30.21
C CYS A 600 16.80 38.65 -30.37
N LYS A 601 15.73 38.75 -29.58
CA LYS A 601 14.84 39.94 -29.57
C LYS A 601 15.52 41.23 -29.17
N MET A 602 16.57 41.16 -28.34
CA MET A 602 17.39 42.28 -27.92
C MET A 602 18.51 42.61 -28.94
N GLY A 603 18.66 41.79 -29.98
CA GLY A 603 19.76 41.92 -30.95
C GLY A 603 21.10 41.36 -30.47
N TRP A 604 21.14 40.64 -29.36
CA TRP A 604 22.36 40.08 -28.76
C TRP A 604 22.68 38.70 -29.36
N MET A 605 22.92 38.69 -30.70
CA MET A 605 23.08 37.41 -31.45
C MET A 605 24.29 36.60 -30.97
N HIS A 606 25.42 37.27 -30.68
CA HIS A 606 26.61 36.53 -30.15
C HIS A 606 26.33 35.86 -28.81
N ALA A 607 25.56 36.50 -27.92
CA ALA A 607 25.20 35.91 -26.65
C ALA A 607 24.24 34.69 -26.84
N ALA A 608 23.36 34.76 -27.84
CA ALA A 608 22.47 33.63 -28.18
C ALA A 608 23.25 32.45 -28.75
N LEU A 609 24.28 32.68 -29.57
CA LEU A 609 25.16 31.63 -30.10
C LEU A 609 26.02 31.02 -28.99
N ASN A 610 26.56 31.81 -28.08
CA ASN A 610 27.31 31.31 -26.90
C ASN A 610 26.41 30.44 -26.00
N LEU A 611 25.14 30.80 -25.90
CA LEU A 611 24.18 29.99 -25.12
C LEU A 611 23.87 28.66 -25.84
N LEU A 612 23.85 28.61 -27.17
CA LEU A 612 23.74 27.38 -27.95
C LEU A 612 24.97 26.46 -27.72
N GLU A 613 26.19 27.02 -27.63
CA GLU A 613 27.39 26.25 -27.32
C GLU A 613 27.37 25.70 -25.90
N LYS A 614 26.93 26.51 -24.95
CA LYS A 614 26.76 26.09 -23.56
C LYS A 614 25.76 24.93 -23.45
N LEU A 615 24.64 24.98 -24.16
CA LEU A 615 23.65 23.91 -24.23
C LEU A 615 24.28 22.59 -24.67
N HIS A 616 25.16 22.61 -25.67
CA HIS A 616 25.88 21.42 -26.13
C HIS A 616 26.90 20.90 -25.08
N SER A 617 27.57 21.80 -24.35
CA SER A 617 28.52 21.41 -23.30
C SER A 617 27.85 20.77 -22.07
N GLU A 618 26.57 21.08 -21.83
CA GLU A 618 25.77 20.54 -20.73
C GLU A 618 24.97 19.27 -21.12
N ASN A 619 25.32 18.64 -22.28
CA ASN A 619 24.64 17.45 -22.81
C ASN A 619 23.10 17.60 -23.03
N VAL A 620 22.63 18.82 -23.19
CA VAL A 620 21.26 19.10 -23.62
C VAL A 620 21.23 19.17 -25.16
N HIS A 621 20.47 18.31 -25.80
CA HIS A 621 20.37 18.32 -27.25
C HIS A 621 19.51 19.45 -27.77
N ALA A 622 20.08 20.34 -28.61
CA ALA A 622 19.29 21.35 -29.31
C ALA A 622 18.25 20.68 -30.21
N ASP A 623 17.07 21.24 -30.28
CA ASP A 623 15.97 20.76 -31.10
C ASP A 623 15.75 21.61 -32.38
N THR A 624 14.84 21.19 -33.23
CA THR A 624 14.45 21.95 -34.44
C THR A 624 13.94 23.35 -34.08
N ILE A 625 13.35 23.54 -32.88
CA ILE A 625 12.83 24.83 -32.42
C ILE A 625 13.99 25.79 -32.13
N THR A 626 15.06 25.31 -31.45
CA THR A 626 16.27 26.08 -31.15
C THR A 626 16.86 26.69 -32.42
N TYR A 627 17.10 25.85 -33.44
CA TYR A 627 17.68 26.32 -34.71
C TYR A 627 16.69 27.21 -35.49
N ASN A 628 15.40 26.92 -35.50
CA ASN A 628 14.42 27.79 -36.16
C ASN A 628 14.36 29.18 -35.53
N ILE A 629 14.50 29.31 -34.21
CA ILE A 629 14.59 30.61 -33.55
C ILE A 629 15.83 31.39 -34.05
N LEU A 630 16.99 30.78 -34.01
CA LEU A 630 18.25 31.40 -34.42
C LEU A 630 18.22 31.79 -35.92
N ILE A 631 17.85 30.87 -36.81
CA ILE A 631 17.73 31.09 -38.24
C ILE A 631 16.75 32.24 -38.53
N SER A 632 15.57 32.23 -37.90
CA SER A 632 14.55 33.27 -38.09
C SER A 632 15.06 34.67 -37.74
N TRP A 633 15.81 34.77 -36.63
CA TRP A 633 16.36 36.06 -36.19
C TRP A 633 17.54 36.52 -37.03
N HIS A 634 18.44 35.61 -37.48
CA HIS A 634 19.53 35.94 -38.40
C HIS A 634 18.98 36.41 -39.74
N CYS A 635 17.93 35.76 -40.25
CA CYS A 635 17.22 36.21 -41.45
C CYS A 635 16.60 37.59 -41.27
N LYS A 636 15.96 37.88 -40.16
CA LYS A 636 15.40 39.24 -39.83
C LYS A 636 16.46 40.30 -39.73
N ALA A 637 17.64 39.95 -39.22
CA ALA A 637 18.81 40.81 -39.09
C ALA A 637 19.56 40.98 -40.44
N ARG A 638 19.10 40.39 -41.53
CA ARG A 638 19.75 40.36 -42.85
C ARG A 638 21.11 39.67 -42.92
N LEU A 639 21.39 38.76 -41.97
CA LEU A 639 22.61 37.97 -41.87
C LEU A 639 22.34 36.59 -42.53
N LEU A 640 22.10 36.60 -43.85
CA LEU A 640 21.66 35.38 -44.57
C LEU A 640 22.77 34.31 -44.63
N ASN A 641 24.06 34.70 -44.68
CA ASN A 641 25.20 33.77 -44.67
C ASN A 641 25.25 33.02 -43.35
N ASP A 642 25.10 33.71 -42.21
CA ASP A 642 25.09 33.10 -40.90
C ASP A 642 23.86 32.21 -40.69
N ALA A 643 22.69 32.60 -41.24
CA ALA A 643 21.50 31.76 -41.21
C ALA A 643 21.70 30.43 -41.97
N ASN A 644 22.38 30.48 -43.14
CA ASN A 644 22.72 29.29 -43.92
C ASN A 644 23.76 28.40 -43.17
N MET A 645 24.77 29.01 -42.53
CA MET A 645 25.72 28.26 -41.70
C MET A 645 25.02 27.56 -40.55
N LEU A 646 24.04 28.20 -39.91
CA LEU A 646 23.23 27.58 -38.83
C LEU A 646 22.37 26.43 -39.36
N LEU A 647 21.81 26.55 -40.54
CA LEU A 647 21.06 25.46 -41.18
C LEU A 647 21.95 24.25 -41.46
N ASN A 648 23.15 24.48 -42.02
CA ASN A 648 24.12 23.42 -42.27
C ASN A 648 24.58 22.77 -40.97
N ARG A 649 24.83 23.57 -39.91
CA ARG A 649 25.17 23.05 -38.59
C ARG A 649 24.05 22.20 -37.98
N ALA A 650 22.78 22.58 -38.16
CA ALA A 650 21.64 21.78 -37.73
C ALA A 650 21.63 20.39 -38.42
N VAL A 651 21.85 20.37 -39.73
CA VAL A 651 21.92 19.12 -40.51
C VAL A 651 23.10 18.24 -40.09
N THR A 652 24.27 18.82 -39.83
CA THR A 652 25.46 18.07 -39.36
C THR A 652 25.28 17.45 -37.99
N VAL A 653 24.50 18.08 -37.12
CA VAL A 653 24.13 17.55 -35.79
C VAL A 653 22.99 16.51 -35.86
N GLY A 654 22.44 16.25 -37.08
CA GLY A 654 21.39 15.24 -37.28
C GLY A 654 19.96 15.77 -37.13
N ILE A 655 19.77 17.09 -37.05
CA ILE A 655 18.44 17.70 -36.95
C ILE A 655 17.90 17.92 -38.37
N THR A 656 16.80 17.24 -38.70
CA THR A 656 16.14 17.37 -40.01
C THR A 656 15.34 18.67 -40.06
N PRO A 657 15.63 19.57 -41.04
CA PRO A 657 14.82 20.77 -41.24
C PRO A 657 13.36 20.39 -41.61
N ASN A 658 12.42 21.04 -40.95
CA ASN A 658 11.00 20.84 -41.20
C ASN A 658 10.43 21.91 -42.15
N GLU A 659 9.17 21.77 -42.52
CA GLU A 659 8.45 22.70 -43.39
C GLU A 659 8.59 24.14 -42.90
N ARG A 660 8.53 24.36 -41.58
CA ARG A 660 8.69 25.70 -40.96
C ARG A 660 10.09 26.28 -41.14
N THR A 661 11.13 25.44 -41.06
CA THR A 661 12.53 25.83 -41.30
C THR A 661 12.71 26.34 -42.72
N TRP A 662 12.24 25.55 -43.69
CA TRP A 662 12.27 25.94 -45.11
C TRP A 662 11.40 27.17 -45.41
N GLY A 663 10.23 27.27 -44.81
CA GLY A 663 9.37 28.45 -44.92
C GLY A 663 10.04 29.76 -44.49
N ILE A 664 10.77 29.73 -43.35
CA ILE A 664 11.55 30.87 -42.84
C ILE A 664 12.65 31.27 -43.85
N MET A 665 13.39 30.32 -44.36
CA MET A 665 14.49 30.55 -45.31
C MET A 665 13.94 31.13 -46.62
N VAL A 666 12.96 30.46 -47.26
CA VAL A 666 12.39 30.86 -48.56
C VAL A 666 11.75 32.23 -48.48
N GLN A 667 10.95 32.53 -47.46
CA GLN A 667 10.32 33.87 -47.33
C GLN A 667 11.33 35.01 -47.24
N ASN A 668 12.47 34.79 -46.60
CA ASN A 668 13.51 35.82 -46.46
C ASN A 668 14.43 35.89 -47.67
N PHE A 669 14.68 34.78 -48.39
CA PHE A 669 15.39 34.77 -49.69
C PHE A 669 14.57 35.45 -50.78
N VAL A 670 13.28 35.18 -50.87
CA VAL A 670 12.38 35.80 -51.88
C VAL A 670 12.21 37.30 -51.63
N ARG A 671 12.21 37.76 -50.39
CA ARG A 671 12.09 39.19 -50.05
C ARG A 671 13.37 39.99 -50.31
N HIS A 672 14.53 39.35 -50.43
CA HIS A 672 15.84 40.02 -50.56
C HIS A 672 16.79 39.26 -51.51
N PRO A 673 16.52 39.21 -52.81
CA PRO A 673 17.31 38.40 -53.78
C PRO A 673 18.68 38.97 -54.16
N LEU A 674 19.03 40.19 -53.71
CA LEU A 674 20.19 40.92 -54.26
C LEU A 674 21.55 40.73 -53.55
N ASN A 675 21.64 39.96 -52.46
CA ASN A 675 22.92 39.84 -51.72
C ASN A 675 23.71 38.57 -51.98
N PHE A 676 23.23 37.63 -52.82
CA PHE A 676 23.92 36.39 -53.13
C PHE A 676 24.92 36.45 -54.30
N LEU A 677 24.84 37.52 -55.11
CA LEU A 677 25.66 37.64 -56.35
C LEU A 677 26.91 38.54 -56.20
N SER A 678 27.18 39.13 -55.04
CA SER A 678 28.30 40.08 -54.89
C SER A 678 29.59 39.49 -54.28
N ASP A 679 29.57 38.32 -53.66
CA ASP A 679 30.76 37.80 -52.99
C ASP A 679 31.47 36.64 -53.77
N GLU A 680 30.83 36.02 -54.76
CA GLU A 680 31.51 34.99 -55.61
C GLU A 680 32.28 35.59 -56.80
N VAL A 681 32.16 36.91 -57.11
CA VAL A 681 32.87 37.56 -58.25
C VAL A 681 34.15 38.29 -57.81
N LYS A 682 34.53 38.27 -56.55
CA LYS A 682 35.81 38.84 -56.07
C LYS A 682 36.90 37.82 -55.72
N GLY A 683 36.74 36.62 -56.19
CA GLY A 683 37.71 35.52 -55.95
C GLY A 683 38.22 34.86 -57.22
N HIS A 684 38.56 35.63 -58.27
CA HIS A 684 39.49 35.22 -59.38
C HIS A 684 40.30 36.42 -59.83
#